data_f6725d773a0927c1e4012f6824f71d7f
#
_entry.id   f6725d773a0927c1e4012f6824f71d7f
#
_cell.length_a   1.000
_cell.length_b   1.000
_cell.length_c   1.000
_cell.angle_alpha   90.00
_cell.angle_beta   90.00
_cell.angle_gamma   90.00
#
_symmetry.space_group_name_H-M   'P 1'
#
loop_
_entity.id
_entity.type
_entity.pdbx_description
1 polymer ?
#
loop_
_entity_poly.entity_id
_entity_poly.type
_entity_poly.pdbx_seq_one_letter_code
_entity_poly.pdbx_strand_id
1 'polypeptide(L)'
;MAMAQDAMASPSPSPAPAASPASSAATAESVVVTSEELDVSREQIVPSLGATRYTVGPDRLGQQAQGEDAPFNQTILRFPGVAQDSFGQLHLRGEHANLQYRLDDVLLPEGITGFGQELETRFADNISLITGALPAQFGFRTTGVIDIHSKNGAVFTGGEASIHVGSFDTIMPSFEYGGVSGKLTYYGTGSYLHSGIGIENPTRSSDPIHDDTDQFKGFGYFSYIIDDTSRFTLLLSGNDSNFQIPNNPGQIPMFVVNGKTTFDSSKLDENQAENSAYAILAYQKKSDLFNMQASVFARYSGVLFRPDELGDLFFNGVASRVDRQIYTNGAELDMSYKLNDQNTLRGGLLFTASHATVGSVTLVFPVDALGNPTSDIPFRIVDNTSQFGYFYGLYLQDEWKPFEQLIINFGGRFDLADETLTESQFSPRINIVYTPWATTTFHVGYARYFTPPPLENVPQSTIAKFTGTTNESAITLDTPVKTERAHYFDAGVTQKIGDDFQVGIDGFYKHARNVLDEGQFGQALILSSFNYREGEIYGGEFTANYQHKGFSSYLNIGYEYARGMHVSSAQFLFDPDEFAYIRNHWVFLDHDQRFTGSAGVAYNWNDWSFSADALYGNGLRRGFANTQKNHPYETLNLGVERRISLGGKQAIKVRFDVVNLFDKIYQIRDGSGIGVGAPQFGQRRGFYGTVAYDF
;
A
#
# COMPACT_ATOMS: atom_id res chain seq x y z
N MET A 1 88.60 6.31 52.39
CA MET A 1 88.43 5.08 51.64
C MET A 1 86.98 4.61 51.84
N ALA A 2 86.12 4.93 50.98
CA ALA A 2 84.75 4.37 50.86
C ALA A 2 84.27 4.68 49.48
N MET A 3 84.00 3.67 48.70
CA MET A 3 83.48 3.75 47.31
C MET A 3 82.00 4.03 47.33
N ALA A 4 81.57 4.95 46.48
CA ALA A 4 80.19 5.18 46.17
C ALA A 4 79.70 4.14 45.14
N GLN A 5 78.56 3.53 45.38
CA GLN A 5 77.84 2.70 44.43
C GLN A 5 76.74 3.56 43.76
N ASP A 6 76.83 3.67 42.44
CA ASP A 6 75.80 4.26 41.57
C ASP A 6 74.59 3.34 41.49
N ALA A 7 73.42 3.87 41.78
CA ALA A 7 72.11 3.21 41.53
C ALA A 7 71.64 3.55 40.11
N MET A 8 71.58 2.55 39.23
CA MET A 8 70.95 2.65 37.90
C MET A 8 69.45 2.78 38.05
N ALA A 9 68.89 3.87 37.50
CA ALA A 9 67.43 4.08 37.32
C ALA A 9 66.90 3.22 36.14
N SER A 10 65.88 2.42 36.40
CA SER A 10 65.12 1.66 35.37
C SER A 10 64.36 2.60 34.49
N PRO A 11 64.29 2.38 33.15
CA PRO A 11 63.50 3.19 32.27
C PRO A 11 62.01 2.91 32.45
N SER A 12 61.19 3.98 32.47
CA SER A 12 59.71 3.95 32.42
C SER A 12 59.19 3.27 31.13
N PRO A 13 58.05 2.48 31.20
CA PRO A 13 57.49 1.86 30.00
C PRO A 13 56.95 2.92 29.06
N SER A 14 57.28 2.81 27.79
CA SER A 14 56.72 3.59 26.68
C SER A 14 55.19 3.42 26.63
N PRO A 15 54.41 4.47 26.32
CA PRO A 15 52.97 4.32 26.10
C PRO A 15 52.73 3.39 24.91
N ALA A 16 51.78 2.47 25.07
CA ALA A 16 51.30 1.60 23.99
C ALA A 16 50.80 2.44 22.80
N PRO A 17 51.07 2.02 21.57
CA PRO A 17 50.57 2.74 20.40
C PRO A 17 49.05 2.75 20.44
N ALA A 18 48.43 3.94 20.19
CA ALA A 18 47.04 4.09 20.03
C ALA A 18 46.55 3.18 18.87
N ALA A 19 45.48 2.42 19.10
CA ALA A 19 44.90 1.54 18.09
C ALA A 19 44.61 2.37 16.83
N SER A 20 45.13 1.92 15.71
CA SER A 20 45.06 2.60 14.43
C SER A 20 43.61 2.63 13.95
N PRO A 21 43.14 3.73 13.34
CA PRO A 21 41.77 3.83 12.72
C PRO A 21 41.52 2.82 11.59
N ALA A 22 42.55 2.16 11.08
CA ALA A 22 42.44 1.09 10.06
C ALA A 22 41.68 -0.17 10.53
N SER A 23 41.64 -0.48 11.82
CA SER A 23 40.89 -1.65 12.35
C SER A 23 39.40 -1.45 12.37
N SER A 24 38.90 -0.22 12.57
CA SER A 24 37.45 0.07 12.59
C SER A 24 36.88 0.18 11.17
N ALA A 25 37.65 0.67 10.21
CA ALA A 25 37.25 0.73 8.80
C ALA A 25 37.13 -0.68 8.18
N ALA A 26 38.12 -1.55 8.42
CA ALA A 26 38.07 -2.94 7.94
C ALA A 26 36.90 -3.74 8.54
N THR A 27 36.52 -3.48 9.80
CA THR A 27 35.37 -4.12 10.45
C THR A 27 34.04 -3.61 9.85
N ALA A 28 33.92 -2.31 9.57
CA ALA A 28 32.75 -1.73 8.95
C ALA A 28 32.54 -2.25 7.53
N GLU A 29 33.58 -2.34 6.71
CA GLU A 29 33.55 -2.88 5.37
C GLU A 29 33.09 -4.35 5.34
N SER A 30 33.60 -5.18 6.25
CA SER A 30 33.19 -6.58 6.38
C SER A 30 31.73 -6.72 6.80
N VAL A 31 31.20 -5.85 7.64
CA VAL A 31 29.80 -5.83 8.05
C VAL A 31 28.88 -5.43 6.90
N VAL A 32 29.29 -4.46 6.07
CA VAL A 32 28.54 -4.08 4.85
C VAL A 32 28.44 -5.27 3.91
N VAL A 33 29.56 -5.93 3.56
CA VAL A 33 29.57 -7.09 2.68
C VAL A 33 28.70 -8.22 3.24
N THR A 34 28.81 -8.54 4.54
CA THR A 34 27.97 -9.57 5.16
C THR A 34 26.49 -9.18 5.13
N SER A 35 26.14 -7.90 5.33
CA SER A 35 24.75 -7.42 5.24
C SER A 35 24.18 -7.62 3.85
N GLU A 36 24.92 -7.22 2.80
CA GLU A 36 24.52 -7.40 1.40
C GLU A 36 24.35 -8.88 1.04
N GLU A 37 25.29 -9.75 1.46
CA GLU A 37 25.17 -11.18 1.23
C GLU A 37 23.94 -11.80 1.93
N LEU A 38 23.57 -11.32 3.11
CA LEU A 38 22.37 -11.75 3.81
C LEU A 38 21.11 -11.24 3.13
N ASP A 39 21.10 -10.02 2.55
CA ASP A 39 19.99 -9.51 1.76
C ASP A 39 19.78 -10.36 0.51
N VAL A 40 20.84 -10.65 -0.26
CA VAL A 40 20.77 -11.57 -1.42
C VAL A 40 20.26 -12.95 -1.02
N SER A 41 20.70 -13.47 0.13
CA SER A 41 20.25 -14.77 0.63
C SER A 41 18.77 -14.78 1.04
N ARG A 42 18.25 -13.67 1.54
CA ARG A 42 16.82 -13.49 1.83
C ARG A 42 15.99 -13.55 0.54
N GLU A 43 16.40 -12.84 -0.49
CA GLU A 43 15.72 -12.87 -1.79
C GLU A 43 15.69 -14.28 -2.41
N GLN A 44 16.67 -15.14 -2.11
CA GLN A 44 16.69 -16.54 -2.57
C GLN A 44 15.65 -17.45 -1.89
N ILE A 45 15.06 -17.03 -0.79
CA ILE A 45 13.92 -17.72 -0.17
C ILE A 45 12.71 -17.64 -1.11
N VAL A 46 12.54 -16.54 -1.83
CA VAL A 46 11.52 -16.35 -2.86
C VAL A 46 11.89 -17.18 -4.09
N PRO A 47 10.97 -17.99 -4.68
CA PRO A 47 11.28 -18.76 -5.87
C PRO A 47 11.49 -17.86 -7.10
N SER A 48 12.17 -18.39 -8.11
CA SER A 48 12.15 -17.78 -9.44
C SER A 48 10.70 -17.65 -9.90
N LEU A 49 10.23 -16.41 -10.06
CA LEU A 49 8.82 -16.14 -10.23
C LEU A 49 8.33 -16.54 -11.62
N GLY A 50 7.30 -17.39 -11.68
CA GLY A 50 6.42 -17.49 -12.84
C GLY A 50 5.32 -16.42 -12.80
N ALA A 51 5.48 -15.40 -11.97
CA ALA A 51 4.64 -14.21 -11.85
C ALA A 51 5.41 -12.99 -12.36
N THR A 52 4.71 -11.94 -12.73
CA THR A 52 5.33 -10.69 -13.21
C THR A 52 5.73 -9.81 -12.04
N ARG A 53 6.96 -9.32 -12.05
CA ARG A 53 7.47 -8.35 -11.06
C ARG A 53 7.82 -7.04 -11.75
N TYR A 54 7.22 -5.96 -11.28
CA TYR A 54 7.52 -4.58 -11.68
C TYR A 54 8.24 -3.88 -10.54
N THR A 55 9.46 -3.39 -10.76
CA THR A 55 10.27 -2.76 -9.71
C THR A 55 10.59 -1.31 -10.03
N VAL A 56 10.45 -0.45 -9.02
CA VAL A 56 10.91 0.94 -9.01
C VAL A 56 12.02 1.03 -7.97
N GLY A 57 13.25 1.17 -8.45
CA GLY A 57 14.43 1.37 -7.60
C GLY A 57 14.71 2.84 -7.30
N PRO A 58 15.80 3.13 -6.53
CA PRO A 58 16.11 4.46 -6.01
C PRO A 58 16.19 5.54 -7.10
N ASP A 59 16.86 5.23 -8.23
CA ASP A 59 17.00 6.17 -9.35
C ASP A 59 15.64 6.58 -9.94
N ARG A 60 14.71 5.64 -10.06
CA ARG A 60 13.36 5.91 -10.58
C ARG A 60 12.48 6.63 -9.56
N LEU A 61 12.62 6.33 -8.27
CA LEU A 61 11.96 7.07 -7.21
C LEU A 61 12.38 8.54 -7.24
N GLY A 62 13.68 8.82 -7.33
CA GLY A 62 14.20 10.17 -7.44
C GLY A 62 13.83 10.92 -8.73
N GLN A 63 13.47 10.20 -9.80
CA GLN A 63 13.15 10.79 -11.12
C GLN A 63 11.65 11.08 -11.33
N GLN A 64 10.76 10.57 -10.50
CA GLN A 64 9.34 10.98 -10.55
C GLN A 64 9.15 12.39 -9.99
N ALA A 65 8.03 13.05 -10.34
CA ALA A 65 7.71 14.36 -9.76
C ALA A 65 7.65 14.28 -8.23
N GLN A 66 8.20 15.28 -7.55
CA GLN A 66 8.40 15.37 -6.09
C GLN A 66 9.41 14.34 -5.52
N GLY A 67 9.97 13.43 -6.33
CA GLY A 67 10.97 12.47 -5.89
C GLY A 67 10.49 11.57 -4.73
N GLU A 68 11.32 11.46 -3.69
CA GLU A 68 10.99 10.70 -2.46
C GLU A 68 9.95 11.41 -1.57
N ASP A 69 9.67 12.70 -1.83
CA ASP A 69 8.65 13.48 -1.13
C ASP A 69 7.24 13.24 -1.71
N ALA A 70 7.13 12.53 -2.85
CA ALA A 70 5.84 12.17 -3.42
C ALA A 70 5.06 11.23 -2.49
N PRO A 71 3.72 11.37 -2.38
CA PRO A 71 2.89 10.42 -1.65
C PRO A 71 3.12 8.98 -2.16
N PHE A 72 3.19 8.01 -1.27
CA PHE A 72 3.50 6.61 -1.59
C PHE A 72 2.56 6.03 -2.67
N ASN A 73 1.27 6.30 -2.58
CA ASN A 73 0.27 5.84 -3.55
C ASN A 73 0.54 6.39 -4.96
N GLN A 74 1.09 7.60 -5.10
CA GLN A 74 1.45 8.16 -6.41
C GLN A 74 2.57 7.37 -7.09
N THR A 75 3.50 6.79 -6.34
CA THR A 75 4.51 5.88 -6.89
C THR A 75 3.87 4.58 -7.39
N ILE A 76 2.96 3.99 -6.63
CA ILE A 76 2.29 2.73 -6.97
C ILE A 76 1.37 2.91 -8.20
N LEU A 77 0.73 4.05 -8.37
CA LEU A 77 -0.09 4.37 -9.57
C LEU A 77 0.67 4.29 -10.90
N ARG A 78 1.99 4.27 -10.86
CA ARG A 78 2.81 4.13 -12.07
C ARG A 78 3.01 2.69 -12.50
N PHE A 79 2.59 1.71 -11.70
CA PHE A 79 2.58 0.31 -12.12
C PHE A 79 1.38 0.03 -13.05
N PRO A 80 1.50 -0.95 -13.98
CA PRO A 80 0.39 -1.29 -14.88
C PRO A 80 -0.79 -1.88 -14.10
N GLY A 81 -2.02 -1.62 -14.57
CA GLY A 81 -3.24 -2.14 -13.98
C GLY A 81 -3.63 -1.52 -12.63
N VAL A 82 -2.91 -0.51 -12.13
CA VAL A 82 -3.25 0.18 -10.88
C VAL A 82 -4.10 1.41 -11.17
N ALA A 83 -5.21 1.54 -10.47
CA ALA A 83 -6.10 2.70 -10.49
C ALA A 83 -6.20 3.32 -9.10
N GLN A 84 -6.33 4.65 -9.03
CA GLN A 84 -6.68 5.36 -7.82
C GLN A 84 -8.19 5.44 -7.67
N ASP A 85 -8.67 5.18 -6.47
CA ASP A 85 -10.04 5.44 -6.05
C ASP A 85 -10.10 6.55 -5.00
N SER A 86 -11.25 6.64 -4.37
CA SER A 86 -11.56 7.52 -3.25
C SER A 86 -10.49 7.46 -2.17
N PHE A 87 -10.17 8.62 -1.62
CA PHE A 87 -9.29 8.74 -0.45
C PHE A 87 -7.88 8.16 -0.66
N GLY A 88 -7.36 8.27 -1.88
CA GLY A 88 -6.02 7.79 -2.22
C GLY A 88 -5.85 6.27 -2.23
N GLN A 89 -6.93 5.51 -2.11
CA GLN A 89 -6.88 4.05 -2.16
C GLN A 89 -6.45 3.53 -3.52
N LEU A 90 -5.75 2.40 -3.52
CA LEU A 90 -5.20 1.78 -4.72
C LEU A 90 -5.91 0.46 -5.02
N HIS A 91 -6.31 0.30 -6.25
CA HIS A 91 -6.92 -0.92 -6.76
C HIS A 91 -6.11 -1.47 -7.92
N LEU A 92 -5.86 -2.77 -7.89
CA LEU A 92 -5.15 -3.47 -8.95
C LEU A 92 -6.15 -4.33 -9.73
N ARG A 93 -6.17 -4.14 -11.06
CA ARG A 93 -7.01 -4.94 -11.96
C ARG A 93 -8.50 -4.86 -11.63
N GLY A 94 -8.95 -3.73 -11.08
CA GLY A 94 -10.33 -3.47 -10.70
C GLY A 94 -10.82 -4.26 -9.49
N GLU A 95 -9.93 -4.85 -8.69
CA GLU A 95 -10.29 -5.59 -7.48
C GLU A 95 -10.17 -4.71 -6.23
N HIS A 96 -11.08 -4.90 -5.28
CA HIS A 96 -11.11 -4.16 -4.02
C HIS A 96 -10.32 -4.88 -2.92
N ALA A 97 -9.61 -4.10 -2.06
CA ALA A 97 -8.98 -4.52 -0.80
C ALA A 97 -8.19 -5.85 -0.87
N ASN A 98 -7.50 -6.12 -1.98
CA ASN A 98 -6.85 -7.40 -2.23
C ASN A 98 -5.34 -7.27 -2.54
N LEU A 99 -4.72 -6.15 -2.14
CA LEU A 99 -3.27 -5.94 -2.18
C LEU A 99 -2.64 -6.39 -0.86
N GLN A 100 -1.58 -7.19 -0.95
CA GLN A 100 -0.73 -7.53 0.18
C GLN A 100 0.46 -6.57 0.23
N TYR A 101 0.76 -6.05 1.40
CA TYR A 101 1.98 -5.28 1.64
C TYR A 101 2.99 -6.15 2.39
N ARG A 102 4.24 -6.11 1.94
CA ARG A 102 5.38 -6.77 2.62
C ARG A 102 6.49 -5.75 2.82
N LEU A 103 7.19 -5.90 3.93
CA LEU A 103 8.34 -5.07 4.27
C LEU A 103 9.52 -5.99 4.58
N ASP A 104 10.57 -5.91 3.76
CA ASP A 104 11.73 -6.80 3.83
C ASP A 104 11.31 -8.28 3.87
N ASP A 105 10.42 -8.65 2.95
CA ASP A 105 9.82 -10.00 2.79
C ASP A 105 8.94 -10.49 3.95
N VAL A 106 8.63 -9.65 4.95
CA VAL A 106 7.70 -9.97 6.04
C VAL A 106 6.33 -9.34 5.77
N LEU A 107 5.27 -10.08 6.02
CA LEU A 107 3.91 -9.56 5.91
C LEU A 107 3.73 -8.32 6.80
N LEU A 108 3.30 -7.21 6.22
CA LEU A 108 2.74 -6.08 6.96
C LEU A 108 1.23 -6.34 7.12
N PRO A 109 0.75 -6.64 8.33
CA PRO A 109 -0.68 -6.89 8.54
C PRO A 109 -1.53 -5.72 8.06
N GLU A 110 -2.75 -5.99 7.62
CA GLU A 110 -3.68 -4.93 7.24
C GLU A 110 -3.98 -4.01 8.43
N GLY A 111 -4.06 -2.71 8.13
CA GLY A 111 -4.65 -1.72 9.01
C GLY A 111 -6.13 -1.55 8.69
N ILE A 112 -6.79 -0.70 9.45
CA ILE A 112 -8.14 -0.23 9.12
C ILE A 112 -8.07 0.61 7.84
N THR A 113 -9.06 0.43 6.98
CA THR A 113 -9.22 1.27 5.79
C THR A 113 -9.40 2.73 6.20
N GLY A 114 -8.42 3.54 5.85
CA GLY A 114 -8.37 4.98 6.04
C GLY A 114 -8.07 5.69 4.72
N PHE A 115 -7.40 6.83 4.78
CA PHE A 115 -7.08 7.62 3.57
C PHE A 115 -5.79 7.17 2.85
N GLY A 116 -5.27 5.97 3.13
CA GLY A 116 -4.18 5.33 2.37
C GLY A 116 -2.82 6.04 2.45
N GLN A 117 -2.60 6.92 3.43
CA GLN A 117 -1.41 7.77 3.51
C GLN A 117 -0.44 7.36 4.63
N GLU A 118 -0.52 6.13 5.12
CA GLU A 118 0.30 5.66 6.25
C GLU A 118 1.79 5.45 5.90
N LEU A 119 2.08 5.03 4.66
CA LEU A 119 3.44 4.73 4.22
C LEU A 119 4.10 5.92 3.53
N GLU A 120 5.42 5.98 3.63
CA GLU A 120 6.25 6.96 2.93
C GLU A 120 7.12 6.30 1.87
N THR A 121 7.46 7.03 0.81
CA THR A 121 8.39 6.58 -0.21
C THR A 121 9.85 6.66 0.28
N ARG A 122 10.15 7.61 1.17
CA ARG A 122 11.50 7.95 1.62
C ARG A 122 12.27 6.79 2.28
N PHE A 123 11.61 5.91 3.04
CA PHE A 123 12.32 4.80 3.67
C PHE A 123 12.59 3.62 2.71
N ALA A 124 12.00 3.62 1.52
CA ALA A 124 12.15 2.51 0.58
C ALA A 124 13.44 2.65 -0.24
N ASP A 125 14.21 1.57 -0.32
CA ASP A 125 15.28 1.40 -1.30
C ASP A 125 14.69 1.00 -2.65
N ASN A 126 13.77 0.05 -2.65
CA ASN A 126 13.01 -0.30 -3.84
C ASN A 126 11.58 -0.75 -3.47
N ILE A 127 10.67 -0.59 -4.43
CA ILE A 127 9.28 -1.00 -4.33
C ILE A 127 8.95 -1.86 -5.54
N SER A 128 8.46 -3.07 -5.29
CA SER A 128 8.03 -3.99 -6.32
C SER A 128 6.55 -4.29 -6.23
N LEU A 129 5.87 -4.32 -7.37
CA LEU A 129 4.56 -4.92 -7.52
C LEU A 129 4.74 -6.32 -8.13
N ILE A 130 4.29 -7.36 -7.43
CA ILE A 130 4.29 -8.74 -7.90
C ILE A 130 2.87 -9.15 -8.19
N THR A 131 2.58 -9.56 -9.42
CA THR A 131 1.24 -9.93 -9.90
C THR A 131 1.27 -11.29 -10.61
N GLY A 132 0.09 -11.84 -10.93
CA GLY A 132 0.00 -13.06 -11.70
C GLY A 132 -0.30 -14.28 -10.82
N ALA A 133 0.06 -15.48 -11.30
CA ALA A 133 -0.08 -16.71 -10.53
C ALA A 133 1.01 -16.77 -9.46
N LEU A 134 0.76 -16.12 -8.33
CA LEU A 134 1.72 -16.01 -7.23
C LEU A 134 2.15 -17.39 -6.70
N PRO A 135 3.44 -17.59 -6.36
CA PRO A 135 3.91 -18.79 -5.69
C PRO A 135 3.20 -19.10 -4.37
N ALA A 136 3.33 -20.33 -3.86
CA ALA A 136 2.57 -20.82 -2.71
C ALA A 136 2.87 -20.07 -1.38
N GLN A 137 4.01 -19.39 -1.28
CA GLN A 137 4.34 -18.55 -0.12
C GLN A 137 3.39 -17.37 0.04
N PHE A 138 2.85 -16.81 -1.05
CA PHE A 138 1.93 -15.68 -1.00
C PHE A 138 0.49 -16.14 -0.81
N GLY A 139 -0.17 -15.63 0.19
CA GLY A 139 -1.57 -15.91 0.55
C GLY A 139 -2.20 -14.73 1.26
N PHE A 140 -3.40 -14.88 1.80
CA PHE A 140 -4.18 -13.86 2.50
C PHE A 140 -4.76 -12.81 1.55
N ARG A 141 -3.95 -11.98 0.85
CA ARG A 141 -4.34 -11.09 -0.25
C ARG A 141 -3.59 -11.51 -1.50
N THR A 142 -4.27 -11.55 -2.64
CA THR A 142 -3.79 -12.36 -3.77
C THR A 142 -3.86 -11.69 -5.13
N THR A 143 -4.42 -10.49 -5.27
CA THR A 143 -4.42 -9.76 -6.53
C THR A 143 -3.02 -9.26 -6.88
N GLY A 144 -2.27 -8.82 -5.87
CA GLY A 144 -0.88 -8.41 -6.02
C GLY A 144 -0.19 -8.24 -4.67
N VAL A 145 1.13 -8.24 -4.71
CA VAL A 145 2.00 -8.01 -3.56
C VAL A 145 2.81 -6.75 -3.82
N ILE A 146 2.65 -5.75 -2.96
CA ILE A 146 3.54 -4.59 -2.87
C ILE A 146 4.66 -4.98 -1.90
N ASP A 147 5.83 -5.25 -2.47
CA ASP A 147 7.02 -5.68 -1.74
C ASP A 147 7.98 -4.49 -1.63
N ILE A 148 8.21 -4.03 -0.40
CA ILE A 148 9.01 -2.85 -0.08
C ILE A 148 10.29 -3.32 0.59
N HIS A 149 11.42 -3.06 -0.05
CA HIS A 149 12.71 -3.24 0.58
C HIS A 149 13.15 -1.90 1.17
N SER A 150 13.47 -1.89 2.46
CA SER A 150 13.83 -0.68 3.17
C SER A 150 15.29 -0.29 2.93
N LYS A 151 15.58 1.01 2.96
CA LYS A 151 16.95 1.51 3.11
C LYS A 151 17.53 0.96 4.40
N ASN A 152 18.81 0.63 4.38
CA ASN A 152 19.56 0.16 5.57
C ASN A 152 20.91 0.87 5.66
N GLY A 153 21.56 0.76 6.82
CA GLY A 153 22.82 1.46 7.10
C GLY A 153 24.03 0.94 6.34
N ALA A 154 23.94 -0.20 5.64
CA ALA A 154 25.01 -0.69 4.79
C ALA A 154 25.00 0.02 3.42
N VAL A 155 23.83 0.28 2.88
CA VAL A 155 23.62 0.95 1.59
C VAL A 155 23.58 2.47 1.76
N PHE A 156 22.83 2.97 2.74
CA PHE A 156 22.70 4.40 3.04
C PHE A 156 23.59 4.79 4.23
N THR A 157 24.67 5.52 3.94
CA THR A 157 25.64 5.98 4.97
C THR A 157 25.76 7.48 4.97
N GLY A 158 25.51 8.11 6.11
CA GLY A 158 25.44 9.57 6.29
C GLY A 158 24.03 10.00 6.63
N GLY A 159 23.71 11.25 6.38
CA GLY A 159 22.40 11.79 6.63
C GLY A 159 21.94 12.76 5.55
N GLU A 160 20.63 12.98 5.48
CA GLU A 160 19.99 14.04 4.71
C GLU A 160 19.01 14.79 5.61
N ALA A 161 19.03 16.10 5.51
CA ALA A 161 17.97 16.96 6.05
C ALA A 161 17.37 17.76 4.91
N SER A 162 16.04 17.73 4.76
CA SER A 162 15.37 18.40 3.65
C SER A 162 14.14 19.18 4.12
N ILE A 163 13.76 20.14 3.27
CA ILE A 163 12.49 20.84 3.37
C ILE A 163 11.84 20.89 1.98
N HIS A 164 10.64 20.37 1.89
CA HIS A 164 9.78 20.43 0.71
C HIS A 164 8.66 21.42 0.95
N VAL A 165 8.44 22.36 0.04
CA VAL A 165 7.43 23.41 0.15
C VAL A 165 6.72 23.61 -1.18
N GLY A 166 5.48 24.07 -1.17
CA GLY A 166 4.80 24.30 -2.44
C GLY A 166 3.39 24.82 -2.36
N SER A 167 2.66 24.62 -3.43
CA SER A 167 1.23 24.95 -3.55
C SER A 167 0.42 24.29 -2.46
N PHE A 168 -0.75 24.86 -2.18
CA PHE A 168 -1.68 24.36 -1.16
C PHE A 168 -1.06 24.36 0.24
N ASP A 169 -0.34 25.43 0.59
CA ASP A 169 0.32 25.64 1.87
C ASP A 169 1.21 24.44 2.33
N THR A 170 1.68 23.65 1.35
CA THR A 170 2.50 22.45 1.63
C THR A 170 3.84 22.85 2.23
N ILE A 171 4.16 22.26 3.38
CA ILE A 171 5.47 22.30 4.02
C ILE A 171 5.78 20.94 4.64
N MET A 172 6.93 20.33 4.25
CA MET A 172 7.34 19.03 4.75
C MET A 172 8.85 19.02 5.05
N PRO A 173 9.27 19.37 6.28
CA PRO A 173 10.59 19.07 6.77
C PRO A 173 10.75 17.55 6.96
N SER A 174 11.89 17.01 6.57
CA SER A 174 12.23 15.61 6.76
C SER A 174 13.72 15.42 7.05
N PHE A 175 14.02 14.29 7.67
CA PHE A 175 15.36 13.91 8.08
C PHE A 175 15.54 12.40 7.93
N GLU A 176 16.72 11.98 7.42
CA GLU A 176 17.12 10.58 7.43
C GLU A 176 18.61 10.45 7.80
N TYR A 177 18.94 9.34 8.45
CA TYR A 177 20.31 9.04 8.86
C TYR A 177 20.56 7.55 8.94
N GLY A 178 21.70 7.10 8.40
CA GLY A 178 22.06 5.69 8.44
C GLY A 178 23.56 5.46 8.53
N GLY A 179 23.95 4.25 8.91
CA GLY A 179 25.34 3.88 9.03
C GLY A 179 25.59 2.52 9.66
N VAL A 180 26.87 2.25 9.89
CA VAL A 180 27.40 1.02 10.51
C VAL A 180 28.16 1.36 11.76
N SER A 181 27.88 0.66 12.87
CA SER A 181 28.59 0.79 14.15
C SER A 181 28.92 -0.59 14.73
N GLY A 182 30.16 -1.03 14.59
CA GLY A 182 30.53 -2.39 14.93
C GLY A 182 29.75 -3.42 14.11
N LYS A 183 28.97 -4.26 14.76
CA LYS A 183 28.11 -5.27 14.13
C LYS A 183 26.68 -4.78 13.85
N LEU A 184 26.36 -3.54 14.15
CA LEU A 184 25.04 -2.95 13.97
C LEU A 184 25.03 -2.11 12.69
N THR A 185 24.09 -2.40 11.77
CA THR A 185 23.65 -1.50 10.71
C THR A 185 22.36 -0.85 11.16
N TYR A 186 22.23 0.44 10.92
CA TYR A 186 21.03 1.19 11.34
C TYR A 186 20.66 2.23 10.30
N TYR A 187 19.37 2.48 10.18
CA TYR A 187 18.80 3.55 9.38
C TYR A 187 17.54 4.07 10.05
N GLY A 188 17.27 5.35 9.94
CA GLY A 188 16.06 5.96 10.45
C GLY A 188 15.67 7.19 9.66
N THR A 189 14.37 7.41 9.49
CA THR A 189 13.81 8.60 8.86
C THR A 189 12.60 9.09 9.63
N GLY A 190 12.32 10.38 9.51
CA GLY A 190 11.13 11.03 10.04
C GLY A 190 10.76 12.25 9.24
N SER A 191 9.46 12.49 9.11
CA SER A 191 8.90 13.64 8.42
C SER A 191 7.70 14.21 9.17
N TYR A 192 7.43 15.48 8.88
CA TYR A 192 6.18 16.15 9.22
C TYR A 192 5.65 16.80 7.95
N LEU A 193 4.39 16.56 7.61
CA LEU A 193 3.69 17.22 6.51
C LEU A 193 2.56 18.08 7.04
N HIS A 194 2.53 19.35 6.61
CA HIS A 194 1.35 20.18 6.61
C HIS A 194 0.95 20.49 5.17
N SER A 195 -0.34 20.39 4.84
CA SER A 195 -0.86 20.72 3.50
C SER A 195 -2.34 21.14 3.61
N GLY A 196 -2.74 22.12 2.80
CA GLY A 196 -4.14 22.51 2.59
C GLY A 196 -4.90 21.58 1.63
N ILE A 197 -4.31 20.44 1.25
CA ILE A 197 -4.97 19.32 0.57
C ILE A 197 -4.63 18.04 1.34
N GLY A 198 -5.61 17.50 2.05
CA GLY A 198 -5.51 16.22 2.75
C GLY A 198 -6.01 15.05 1.92
N ILE A 199 -7.16 15.22 1.28
CA ILE A 199 -7.82 14.23 0.44
C ILE A 199 -8.40 14.86 -0.83
N GLU A 200 -9.18 14.10 -1.61
CA GLU A 200 -9.75 14.57 -2.87
C GLU A 200 -10.88 15.59 -2.64
N ASN A 201 -10.78 16.75 -3.30
CA ASN A 201 -11.78 17.80 -3.24
C ASN A 201 -13.11 17.34 -3.87
N PRO A 202 -14.28 17.51 -3.22
CA PRO A 202 -15.58 17.20 -3.81
C PRO A 202 -16.00 18.16 -4.93
N THR A 203 -15.27 19.25 -5.15
CA THR A 203 -15.55 20.30 -6.14
C THR A 203 -14.45 20.40 -7.19
N ARG A 204 -14.71 21.16 -8.25
CA ARG A 204 -13.73 21.51 -9.30
C ARG A 204 -12.77 22.64 -8.89
N SER A 205 -12.92 23.18 -7.70
CA SER A 205 -12.07 24.27 -7.22
C SER A 205 -10.60 23.85 -7.14
N SER A 206 -9.69 24.76 -7.39
CA SER A 206 -8.28 24.58 -7.08
C SER A 206 -7.96 24.87 -5.60
N ASP A 207 -8.93 25.42 -4.88
CA ASP A 207 -8.83 25.85 -3.49
C ASP A 207 -9.96 25.17 -2.72
N PRO A 208 -9.70 23.98 -2.15
CA PRO A 208 -10.70 23.27 -1.35
C PRO A 208 -11.00 24.03 -0.07
N ILE A 209 -12.19 23.83 0.48
CA ILE A 209 -12.61 24.39 1.75
C ILE A 209 -12.55 23.29 2.80
N HIS A 210 -11.86 23.52 3.93
CA HIS A 210 -11.75 22.55 5.02
C HIS A 210 -11.10 21.23 4.58
N ASP A 211 -9.81 21.28 4.14
CA ASP A 211 -9.07 20.12 3.63
C ASP A 211 -7.63 20.09 4.18
N ASP A 212 -7.37 20.81 5.28
CA ASP A 212 -6.04 20.80 5.89
C ASP A 212 -5.69 19.43 6.45
N THR A 213 -4.43 19.07 6.33
CA THR A 213 -3.86 17.86 6.94
C THR A 213 -2.55 18.14 7.64
N ASP A 214 -2.37 17.48 8.78
CA ASP A 214 -1.11 17.42 9.53
C ASP A 214 -0.73 15.96 9.75
N GLN A 215 0.48 15.56 9.32
CA GLN A 215 0.92 14.18 9.37
C GLN A 215 2.35 14.07 9.92
N PHE A 216 2.55 13.20 10.91
CA PHE A 216 3.87 12.78 11.40
C PHE A 216 4.12 11.33 11.01
N LYS A 217 5.28 11.06 10.44
CA LYS A 217 5.70 9.71 10.06
C LYS A 217 7.12 9.44 10.47
N GLY A 218 7.40 8.19 10.83
CA GLY A 218 8.74 7.78 11.20
C GLY A 218 8.97 6.29 10.94
N PHE A 219 10.21 5.95 10.54
CA PHE A 219 10.64 4.59 10.31
C PHE A 219 12.05 4.38 10.85
N GLY A 220 12.31 3.19 11.37
CA GLY A 220 13.63 2.77 11.86
C GLY A 220 13.96 1.33 11.50
N TYR A 221 15.16 1.11 11.00
CA TYR A 221 15.77 -0.18 10.70
C TYR A 221 17.01 -0.39 11.55
N PHE A 222 17.10 -1.52 12.25
CA PHE A 222 18.23 -1.90 13.07
C PHE A 222 18.57 -3.36 12.80
N SER A 223 19.74 -3.66 12.26
CA SER A 223 20.17 -5.03 12.00
C SER A 223 21.50 -5.34 12.69
N TYR A 224 21.51 -6.36 13.54
CA TYR A 224 22.68 -6.82 14.27
C TYR A 224 23.21 -8.13 13.67
N ILE A 225 24.40 -8.06 13.09
CA ILE A 225 25.12 -9.21 12.51
C ILE A 225 25.68 -10.06 13.65
N ILE A 226 25.18 -11.27 13.81
CA ILE A 226 25.65 -12.23 14.82
C ILE A 226 26.99 -12.83 14.36
N ASP A 227 26.96 -13.36 13.14
CA ASP A 227 28.10 -13.97 12.42
C ASP A 227 27.86 -13.81 10.89
N ASP A 228 28.80 -14.29 10.06
CA ASP A 228 28.76 -14.16 8.60
C ASP A 228 27.53 -14.86 7.94
N THR A 229 26.75 -15.57 8.72
CA THR A 229 25.62 -16.38 8.24
C THR A 229 24.29 -16.02 8.90
N SER A 230 24.27 -15.11 9.87
CA SER A 230 23.06 -14.84 10.63
C SER A 230 22.96 -13.42 11.18
N ARG A 231 21.74 -12.90 11.25
CA ARG A 231 21.42 -11.58 11.84
C ARG A 231 20.06 -11.56 12.50
N PHE A 232 19.87 -10.60 13.40
CA PHE A 232 18.57 -10.10 13.82
C PHE A 232 18.31 -8.75 13.18
N THR A 233 17.07 -8.53 12.72
CA THR A 233 16.62 -7.24 12.19
C THR A 233 15.37 -6.80 12.92
N LEU A 234 15.35 -5.56 13.40
CA LEU A 234 14.20 -4.89 14.00
C LEU A 234 13.77 -3.73 13.11
N LEU A 235 12.52 -3.76 12.67
CA LEU A 235 11.87 -2.67 11.94
C LEU A 235 10.80 -2.06 12.84
N LEU A 236 10.76 -0.74 12.90
CA LEU A 236 9.78 0.02 13.67
C LEU A 236 9.22 1.13 12.78
N SER A 237 7.91 1.36 12.83
CA SER A 237 7.32 2.53 12.19
C SER A 237 6.09 3.01 12.94
N GLY A 238 5.76 4.27 12.75
CA GLY A 238 4.54 4.87 13.25
C GLY A 238 4.16 6.10 12.46
N ASN A 239 2.85 6.35 12.39
CA ASN A 239 2.28 7.58 11.86
C ASN A 239 1.15 8.08 12.75
N ASP A 240 0.97 9.39 12.75
CA ASP A 240 -0.18 10.10 13.32
C ASP A 240 -0.58 11.17 12.31
N SER A 241 -1.82 11.10 11.82
CA SER A 241 -2.33 11.95 10.74
C SER A 241 -3.70 12.49 11.10
N ASN A 242 -3.89 13.78 10.91
CA ASN A 242 -5.16 14.48 11.10
C ASN A 242 -5.58 15.08 9.76
N PHE A 243 -6.84 14.88 9.41
CA PHE A 243 -7.44 15.35 8.17
C PHE A 243 -8.71 16.14 8.48
N GLN A 244 -8.87 17.27 7.83
CA GLN A 244 -10.17 17.87 7.61
C GLN A 244 -10.84 17.18 6.42
N ILE A 245 -12.18 17.09 6.43
CA ILE A 245 -12.95 16.54 5.30
C ILE A 245 -13.42 17.70 4.43
N PRO A 246 -13.06 17.77 3.16
CA PRO A 246 -13.33 18.92 2.32
C PRO A 246 -14.83 19.11 2.05
N ASN A 247 -15.29 20.35 2.22
CA ASN A 247 -16.68 20.73 2.11
C ASN A 247 -17.15 20.88 0.65
N ASN A 248 -18.42 20.53 0.41
CA ASN A 248 -19.12 20.83 -0.83
C ASN A 248 -20.08 22.02 -0.61
N PRO A 249 -19.69 23.26 -0.98
CA PRO A 249 -20.47 24.46 -0.69
C PRO A 249 -21.76 24.53 -1.54
N GLY A 250 -22.78 25.15 -0.98
CA GLY A 250 -24.03 25.39 -1.69
C GLY A 250 -25.01 24.21 -1.68
N GLN A 251 -24.79 23.21 -0.84
CA GLN A 251 -25.77 22.14 -0.62
C GLN A 251 -27.06 22.70 0.01
N ILE A 252 -28.18 22.13 -0.35
CA ILE A 252 -29.50 22.51 0.18
C ILE A 252 -29.83 21.54 1.32
N PRO A 253 -30.13 22.07 2.55
CA PRO A 253 -30.59 21.23 3.65
C PRO A 253 -31.83 20.39 3.27
N MET A 254 -31.76 19.10 3.55
CA MET A 254 -32.85 18.15 3.31
C MET A 254 -33.74 17.95 4.53
N PHE A 255 -33.21 18.27 5.72
CA PHE A 255 -33.88 18.04 7.00
C PHE A 255 -34.04 19.33 7.81
N VAL A 256 -35.00 19.32 8.72
CA VAL A 256 -35.18 20.34 9.74
C VAL A 256 -34.56 19.82 11.04
N VAL A 257 -33.79 20.61 11.72
CA VAL A 257 -33.10 20.24 12.95
C VAL A 257 -33.44 21.19 14.06
N ASN A 258 -34.16 20.73 15.10
CA ASN A 258 -34.59 21.55 16.25
C ASN A 258 -35.24 22.90 15.83
N GLY A 259 -36.15 22.85 14.84
CA GLY A 259 -36.84 24.03 14.30
C GLY A 259 -36.04 24.90 13.34
N LYS A 260 -34.75 24.60 13.09
CA LYS A 260 -33.92 25.30 12.11
C LYS A 260 -34.04 24.63 10.74
N THR A 261 -34.02 25.44 9.67
CA THR A 261 -34.18 24.97 8.28
C THR A 261 -33.00 25.31 7.39
N THR A 262 -31.96 25.95 7.93
CA THR A 262 -30.82 26.41 7.13
C THR A 262 -29.52 26.10 7.83
N PHE A 263 -28.54 25.66 7.07
CA PHE A 263 -27.14 25.50 7.43
C PHE A 263 -26.28 25.79 6.19
N ASP A 264 -25.15 26.45 6.37
CA ASP A 264 -24.22 26.75 5.28
C ASP A 264 -23.21 25.61 5.15
N SER A 265 -23.31 24.78 4.09
CA SER A 265 -22.45 23.61 3.89
C SER A 265 -20.95 23.94 3.72
N SER A 266 -20.62 25.20 3.44
CA SER A 266 -19.20 25.63 3.44
C SER A 266 -18.58 25.73 4.85
N LYS A 267 -19.38 25.53 5.90
CA LYS A 267 -18.98 25.59 7.31
C LYS A 267 -19.06 24.25 8.03
N LEU A 268 -19.21 23.15 7.30
CA LEU A 268 -19.11 21.82 7.87
C LEU A 268 -17.72 21.64 8.50
N ASP A 269 -17.68 21.02 9.67
CA ASP A 269 -16.44 20.75 10.44
C ASP A 269 -16.31 19.24 10.72
N GLU A 270 -16.19 18.49 9.64
CA GLU A 270 -15.93 17.04 9.70
C GLU A 270 -14.43 16.79 9.71
N ASN A 271 -13.96 15.88 10.57
CA ASN A 271 -12.55 15.61 10.75
C ASN A 271 -12.28 14.10 10.91
N GLN A 272 -11.10 13.65 10.46
CA GLN A 272 -10.64 12.28 10.69
C GLN A 272 -9.21 12.27 11.26
N ALA A 273 -8.99 11.46 12.28
CA ALA A 273 -7.66 11.16 12.78
C ALA A 273 -7.31 9.70 12.46
N GLU A 274 -6.10 9.48 11.96
CA GLU A 274 -5.57 8.16 11.64
C GLU A 274 -4.23 7.97 12.34
N ASN A 275 -4.06 6.85 13.01
CA ASN A 275 -2.80 6.50 13.62
C ASN A 275 -2.47 5.03 13.43
N SER A 276 -1.21 4.72 13.17
CA SER A 276 -0.74 3.36 13.13
C SER A 276 0.68 3.23 13.67
N ALA A 277 0.99 2.05 14.16
CA ALA A 277 2.35 1.68 14.56
C ALA A 277 2.56 0.21 14.26
N TYR A 278 3.76 -0.15 13.77
CA TYR A 278 4.13 -1.54 13.62
C TYR A 278 5.56 -1.81 14.07
N ALA A 279 5.80 -3.06 14.47
CA ALA A 279 7.11 -3.58 14.82
C ALA A 279 7.28 -4.97 14.21
N ILE A 280 8.43 -5.22 13.60
CA ILE A 280 8.82 -6.51 13.04
C ILE A 280 10.18 -6.88 13.61
N LEU A 281 10.29 -8.05 14.23
CA LEU A 281 11.58 -8.63 14.64
C LEU A 281 11.79 -9.89 13.81
N ALA A 282 12.83 -9.90 12.98
CA ALA A 282 13.20 -11.01 12.12
C ALA A 282 14.55 -11.59 12.49
N TYR A 283 14.66 -12.91 12.47
CA TYR A 283 15.92 -13.66 12.50
C TYR A 283 16.15 -14.30 11.15
N GLN A 284 17.31 -14.07 10.59
CA GLN A 284 17.73 -14.64 9.31
C GLN A 284 18.95 -15.53 9.51
N LYS A 285 18.95 -16.68 8.81
CA LYS A 285 20.07 -17.63 8.74
C LYS A 285 20.28 -18.10 7.32
N LYS A 286 21.54 -18.09 6.84
CA LYS A 286 21.94 -18.65 5.55
C LYS A 286 22.97 -19.77 5.73
N SER A 287 23.00 -20.69 4.79
CA SER A 287 24.10 -21.62 4.54
C SER A 287 24.11 -21.99 3.05
N ASP A 288 25.06 -22.79 2.60
CA ASP A 288 25.17 -23.21 1.21
C ASP A 288 23.90 -23.95 0.69
N LEU A 289 23.18 -24.62 1.58
CA LEU A 289 22.00 -25.45 1.22
C LEU A 289 20.70 -24.89 1.80
N PHE A 290 20.74 -23.98 2.77
CA PHE A 290 19.57 -23.62 3.55
C PHE A 290 19.53 -22.12 3.83
N ASN A 291 18.42 -21.49 3.49
CA ASN A 291 18.09 -20.11 3.87
C ASN A 291 16.79 -20.11 4.67
N MET A 292 16.71 -19.27 5.68
CA MET A 292 15.53 -19.14 6.53
C MET A 292 15.37 -17.70 7.01
N GLN A 293 14.13 -17.24 7.06
CA GLN A 293 13.71 -16.05 7.80
C GLN A 293 12.57 -16.44 8.73
N ALA A 294 12.73 -16.16 10.02
CA ALA A 294 11.68 -16.29 11.01
C ALA A 294 11.38 -14.92 11.61
N SER A 295 10.15 -14.51 11.63
CA SER A 295 9.74 -13.19 12.13
C SER A 295 8.54 -13.26 13.06
N VAL A 296 8.48 -12.31 13.98
CA VAL A 296 7.29 -11.96 14.75
C VAL A 296 7.00 -10.49 14.51
N PHE A 297 5.72 -10.16 14.45
CA PHE A 297 5.29 -8.80 14.17
C PHE A 297 4.04 -8.42 14.96
N ALA A 298 3.89 -7.12 15.14
CA ALA A 298 2.70 -6.51 15.74
C ALA A 298 2.35 -5.23 14.98
N ARG A 299 1.07 -4.98 14.77
CA ARG A 299 0.55 -3.73 14.22
C ARG A 299 -0.67 -3.27 15.01
N TYR A 300 -0.71 -1.98 15.28
CA TYR A 300 -1.90 -1.22 15.67
C TYR A 300 -2.31 -0.29 14.53
N SER A 301 -3.59 -0.17 14.26
CA SER A 301 -4.15 0.84 13.37
C SER A 301 -5.47 1.34 13.94
N GLY A 302 -5.70 2.65 13.88
CA GLY A 302 -6.89 3.31 14.39
C GLY A 302 -7.34 4.43 13.48
N VAL A 303 -8.67 4.54 13.31
CA VAL A 303 -9.34 5.62 12.57
C VAL A 303 -10.47 6.16 13.40
N LEU A 304 -10.46 7.47 13.64
CA LEU A 304 -11.48 8.19 14.37
C LEU A 304 -12.09 9.28 13.49
N PHE A 305 -13.29 9.04 12.95
CA PHE A 305 -14.09 10.02 12.26
C PHE A 305 -14.94 10.83 13.25
N ARG A 306 -14.93 12.16 13.10
CA ARG A 306 -15.72 13.12 13.89
C ARG A 306 -16.64 13.89 12.94
N PRO A 307 -17.96 13.73 13.05
CA PRO A 307 -18.94 14.47 12.24
C PRO A 307 -19.06 15.93 12.70
N ASP A 308 -19.55 16.80 11.81
CA ASP A 308 -20.28 17.99 12.23
C ASP A 308 -21.69 17.56 12.62
N GLU A 309 -21.94 17.33 13.93
CA GLU A 309 -23.21 16.78 14.40
C GLU A 309 -24.44 17.56 13.91
N LEU A 310 -24.33 18.89 13.81
CA LEU A 310 -25.44 19.73 13.33
C LEU A 310 -25.54 19.76 11.81
N GLY A 311 -24.40 19.96 11.14
CA GLY A 311 -24.34 20.08 9.68
C GLY A 311 -24.79 18.79 9.00
N ASP A 312 -24.26 17.65 9.42
CA ASP A 312 -24.58 16.34 8.84
C ASP A 312 -26.07 15.99 8.99
N LEU A 313 -26.68 16.35 10.11
CA LEU A 313 -28.11 16.18 10.30
C LEU A 313 -28.93 17.01 9.31
N PHE A 314 -28.48 18.22 8.91
CA PHE A 314 -29.18 19.02 7.92
C PHE A 314 -29.15 18.41 6.51
N PHE A 315 -28.01 17.84 6.12
CA PHE A 315 -27.82 17.35 4.74
C PHE A 315 -28.11 15.87 4.60
N ASN A 316 -27.73 15.06 5.59
CA ASN A 316 -27.79 13.60 5.51
C ASN A 316 -28.88 13.00 6.42
N GLY A 317 -29.36 13.74 7.43
CA GLY A 317 -30.28 13.22 8.45
C GLY A 317 -29.60 12.24 9.43
N VAL A 318 -28.28 12.11 9.34
CA VAL A 318 -27.43 11.21 10.14
C VAL A 318 -26.13 11.92 10.45
N ALA A 319 -25.70 11.89 11.72
CA ALA A 319 -24.37 12.35 12.13
C ALA A 319 -23.73 11.25 12.99
N SER A 320 -22.64 10.64 12.51
CA SER A 320 -22.04 9.47 13.14
C SER A 320 -20.58 9.69 13.49
N ARG A 321 -20.26 9.72 14.79
CA ARG A 321 -18.89 9.60 15.27
C ARG A 321 -18.52 8.12 15.26
N VAL A 322 -17.43 7.76 14.56
CA VAL A 322 -16.99 6.38 14.39
C VAL A 322 -15.54 6.25 14.84
N ASP A 323 -15.28 5.30 15.73
CA ASP A 323 -13.95 4.94 16.25
C ASP A 323 -13.68 3.47 15.91
N ARG A 324 -12.73 3.23 15.01
CA ARG A 324 -12.34 1.88 14.56
C ARG A 324 -10.89 1.63 14.94
N GLN A 325 -10.60 0.46 15.50
CA GLN A 325 -9.26 0.08 15.92
C GLN A 325 -9.02 -1.40 15.62
N ILE A 326 -7.81 -1.72 15.19
CA ILE A 326 -7.37 -3.11 15.02
C ILE A 326 -5.97 -3.30 15.60
N TYR A 327 -5.81 -4.39 16.35
CA TYR A 327 -4.52 -4.92 16.81
C TYR A 327 -4.29 -6.25 16.14
N THR A 328 -3.16 -6.39 15.45
CA THR A 328 -2.75 -7.66 14.86
C THR A 328 -1.37 -8.04 15.34
N ASN A 329 -1.25 -9.27 15.84
CA ASN A 329 0.03 -9.89 16.16
C ASN A 329 0.20 -11.12 15.27
N GLY A 330 1.43 -11.44 14.88
CA GLY A 330 1.66 -12.61 14.05
C GLY A 330 3.08 -13.12 14.09
N ALA A 331 3.26 -14.25 13.43
CA ALA A 331 4.55 -14.88 13.19
C ALA A 331 4.58 -15.44 11.77
N GLU A 332 5.71 -15.33 11.12
CA GLU A 332 5.96 -15.87 9.79
C GLU A 332 7.31 -16.60 9.77
N LEU A 333 7.34 -17.74 9.08
CA LEU A 333 8.55 -18.52 8.86
C LEU A 333 8.61 -18.89 7.40
N ASP A 334 9.67 -18.52 6.72
CA ASP A 334 9.95 -18.89 5.34
C ASP A 334 11.33 -19.55 5.24
N MET A 335 11.39 -20.67 4.54
CA MET A 335 12.60 -21.47 4.40
C MET A 335 12.77 -21.95 2.96
N SER A 336 14.02 -22.03 2.52
CA SER A 336 14.41 -22.74 1.30
C SER A 336 15.52 -23.73 1.60
N TYR A 337 15.44 -24.92 0.99
CA TYR A 337 16.43 -25.99 1.11
C TYR A 337 16.78 -26.57 -0.25
N LYS A 338 18.03 -26.42 -0.66
CA LYS A 338 18.56 -27.01 -1.89
C LYS A 338 18.77 -28.52 -1.70
N LEU A 339 17.81 -29.33 -2.20
CA LEU A 339 17.89 -30.79 -2.13
C LEU A 339 19.01 -31.32 -3.02
N ASN A 340 19.18 -30.74 -4.21
CA ASN A 340 20.21 -31.02 -5.19
C ASN A 340 20.28 -29.87 -6.21
N ASP A 341 21.08 -30.00 -7.26
CA ASP A 341 21.23 -28.92 -8.26
C ASP A 341 19.96 -28.66 -9.10
N GLN A 342 19.01 -29.56 -9.10
CA GLN A 342 17.76 -29.43 -9.85
C GLN A 342 16.56 -29.09 -8.98
N ASN A 343 16.58 -29.33 -7.66
CA ASN A 343 15.43 -29.16 -6.80
C ASN A 343 15.75 -28.31 -5.59
N THR A 344 14.96 -27.24 -5.39
CA THR A 344 14.97 -26.41 -4.20
C THR A 344 13.58 -26.44 -3.56
N LEU A 345 13.49 -27.11 -2.41
CA LEU A 345 12.25 -27.19 -1.64
C LEU A 345 12.09 -25.92 -0.82
N ARG A 346 10.88 -25.32 -0.84
CA ARG A 346 10.51 -24.17 -0.05
C ARG A 346 9.27 -24.47 0.78
N GLY A 347 9.25 -24.00 2.01
CA GLY A 347 8.12 -24.19 2.88
C GLY A 347 8.08 -23.12 3.97
N GLY A 348 6.90 -22.89 4.49
CA GLY A 348 6.74 -21.89 5.53
C GLY A 348 5.36 -21.88 6.13
N LEU A 349 5.20 -21.04 7.15
CA LEU A 349 3.94 -20.85 7.85
C LEU A 349 3.72 -19.36 8.15
N LEU A 350 2.46 -18.97 8.16
CA LEU A 350 1.99 -17.67 8.59
C LEU A 350 0.89 -17.86 9.65
N PHE A 351 1.00 -17.13 10.72
CA PHE A 351 -0.05 -17.02 11.74
C PHE A 351 -0.32 -15.55 12.04
N THR A 352 -1.59 -15.16 12.06
CA THR A 352 -2.02 -13.86 12.59
C THR A 352 -3.18 -14.01 13.56
N ALA A 353 -3.18 -13.16 14.59
CA ALA A 353 -4.26 -12.98 15.53
C ALA A 353 -4.63 -11.49 15.55
N SER A 354 -5.84 -11.18 15.16
CA SER A 354 -6.35 -9.82 15.04
C SER A 354 -7.51 -9.60 16.00
N HIS A 355 -7.61 -8.39 16.54
CA HIS A 355 -8.72 -7.94 17.36
C HIS A 355 -9.20 -6.59 16.86
N ALA A 356 -10.36 -6.56 16.21
CA ALA A 356 -11.00 -5.35 15.71
C ALA A 356 -12.08 -4.88 16.69
N THR A 357 -12.14 -3.57 16.92
CA THR A 357 -13.21 -2.91 17.68
C THR A 357 -13.76 -1.75 16.87
N VAL A 358 -15.08 -1.63 16.82
CA VAL A 358 -15.78 -0.52 16.19
C VAL A 358 -16.78 0.05 17.17
N GLY A 359 -16.58 1.32 17.55
CA GLY A 359 -17.50 2.10 18.37
C GLY A 359 -18.16 3.19 17.55
N SER A 360 -19.48 3.32 17.59
CA SER A 360 -20.18 4.43 16.96
C SER A 360 -21.17 5.09 17.88
N VAL A 361 -21.30 6.41 17.69
CA VAL A 361 -22.31 7.25 18.32
C VAL A 361 -22.99 8.03 17.21
N THR A 362 -24.22 7.67 16.88
CA THR A 362 -24.94 8.19 15.74
C THR A 362 -26.19 8.93 16.17
N LEU A 363 -26.35 10.16 15.69
CA LEU A 363 -27.58 10.95 15.79
C LEU A 363 -28.43 10.70 14.53
N VAL A 364 -29.72 10.41 14.71
CA VAL A 364 -30.66 10.10 13.64
C VAL A 364 -32.05 10.68 13.97
N PHE A 365 -32.89 10.82 12.96
CA PHE A 365 -34.30 11.14 13.17
C PHE A 365 -35.17 9.88 13.12
N PRO A 366 -36.31 9.83 13.87
CA PRO A 366 -37.29 8.78 13.68
C PRO A 366 -38.05 9.04 12.36
N VAL A 367 -38.35 7.96 11.63
CA VAL A 367 -39.08 8.03 10.36
C VAL A 367 -40.37 7.21 10.39
N ASP A 368 -41.32 7.58 9.51
CA ASP A 368 -42.51 6.78 9.23
C ASP A 368 -42.22 5.62 8.24
N ALA A 369 -43.21 4.83 7.93
CA ALA A 369 -43.05 3.70 7.01
C ALA A 369 -42.73 4.12 5.53
N LEU A 370 -42.73 5.40 5.22
CA LEU A 370 -42.35 5.96 3.93
C LEU A 370 -40.93 6.60 3.97
N GLY A 371 -40.25 6.52 5.13
CA GLY A 371 -38.94 7.12 5.33
C GLY A 371 -38.97 8.62 5.63
N ASN A 372 -40.16 9.24 5.86
CA ASN A 372 -40.23 10.66 6.17
C ASN A 372 -39.96 10.87 7.69
N PRO A 373 -39.14 11.86 8.08
CA PRO A 373 -38.96 12.20 9.48
C PRO A 373 -40.27 12.55 10.19
N THR A 374 -40.50 11.94 11.35
CA THR A 374 -41.67 12.21 12.19
C THR A 374 -41.40 13.20 13.31
N SER A 375 -40.14 13.61 13.47
CA SER A 375 -39.67 14.62 14.42
C SER A 375 -38.43 15.32 13.83
N ASP A 376 -38.28 16.60 14.16
CA ASP A 376 -37.07 17.40 13.89
C ASP A 376 -36.04 17.37 15.06
N ILE A 377 -36.34 16.59 16.09
CA ILE A 377 -35.47 16.35 17.24
C ILE A 377 -34.75 15.05 17.04
N PRO A 378 -33.42 15.06 16.81
CA PRO A 378 -32.65 13.83 16.65
C PRO A 378 -32.52 13.09 17.99
N PHE A 379 -32.32 11.78 17.90
CA PHE A 379 -31.98 10.95 19.05
C PHE A 379 -30.70 10.15 18.80
N ARG A 380 -30.10 9.66 19.89
CA ARG A 380 -28.78 9.03 19.87
C ARG A 380 -28.88 7.52 19.88
N ILE A 381 -28.15 6.86 18.98
CA ILE A 381 -27.90 5.43 18.96
C ILE A 381 -26.42 5.18 19.26
N VAL A 382 -26.13 4.24 20.15
CA VAL A 382 -24.77 3.81 20.48
C VAL A 382 -24.60 2.36 20.03
N ASP A 383 -23.57 2.11 19.26
CA ASP A 383 -23.15 0.76 18.86
C ASP A 383 -21.68 0.52 19.18
N ASN A 384 -21.37 -0.65 19.72
CA ASN A 384 -20.01 -1.09 19.95
C ASN A 384 -19.92 -2.57 19.57
N THR A 385 -19.00 -2.87 18.69
CA THR A 385 -18.71 -4.23 18.25
C THR A 385 -17.26 -4.57 18.52
N SER A 386 -17.00 -5.86 18.74
CA SER A 386 -15.65 -6.37 19.00
C SER A 386 -15.55 -7.76 18.41
N GLN A 387 -14.51 -7.99 17.60
CA GLN A 387 -14.34 -9.25 16.90
C GLN A 387 -12.88 -9.70 16.93
N PHE A 388 -12.67 -10.99 17.19
CA PHE A 388 -11.37 -11.63 17.02
C PHE A 388 -11.34 -12.39 15.69
N GLY A 389 -10.18 -12.39 15.04
CA GLY A 389 -9.91 -13.15 13.83
C GLY A 389 -8.55 -13.82 13.91
N TYR A 390 -8.49 -15.07 13.44
CA TYR A 390 -7.25 -15.83 13.34
C TYR A 390 -7.07 -16.33 11.92
N PHE A 391 -5.84 -16.16 11.39
CA PHE A 391 -5.48 -16.70 10.10
C PHE A 391 -4.26 -17.60 10.23
N TYR A 392 -4.35 -18.77 9.59
CA TYR A 392 -3.29 -19.76 9.54
C TYR A 392 -3.00 -20.11 8.08
N GLY A 393 -1.76 -19.99 7.67
CA GLY A 393 -1.29 -20.39 6.36
C GLY A 393 -0.11 -21.34 6.47
N LEU A 394 -0.14 -22.44 5.71
CA LEU A 394 0.98 -23.37 5.59
C LEU A 394 1.22 -23.66 4.11
N TYR A 395 2.47 -23.58 3.65
CA TYR A 395 2.79 -23.89 2.27
C TYR A 395 4.00 -24.80 2.14
N LEU A 396 4.02 -25.56 1.02
CA LEU A 396 5.15 -26.33 0.57
C LEU A 396 5.18 -26.31 -0.96
N GLN A 397 6.37 -26.05 -1.54
CA GLN A 397 6.57 -26.04 -2.99
C GLN A 397 7.99 -26.48 -3.34
N ASP A 398 8.15 -27.03 -4.54
CA ASP A 398 9.44 -27.33 -5.14
C ASP A 398 9.69 -26.43 -6.35
N GLU A 399 10.89 -25.91 -6.46
CA GLU A 399 11.44 -25.29 -7.65
C GLU A 399 12.30 -26.33 -8.36
N TRP A 400 11.76 -26.95 -9.41
CA TRP A 400 12.43 -27.95 -10.20
C TRP A 400 13.05 -27.34 -11.46
N LYS A 401 14.36 -27.52 -11.63
CA LYS A 401 15.17 -27.08 -12.77
C LYS A 401 15.66 -28.30 -13.56
N PRO A 402 14.82 -28.91 -14.42
CA PRO A 402 15.23 -30.09 -15.19
C PRO A 402 16.42 -29.82 -16.13
N PHE A 403 16.53 -28.57 -16.61
CA PHE A 403 17.68 -28.07 -17.36
C PHE A 403 17.73 -26.52 -17.20
N GLU A 404 18.85 -25.90 -17.58
CA GLU A 404 19.13 -24.48 -17.26
C GLU A 404 18.06 -23.49 -17.73
N GLN A 405 17.39 -23.78 -18.87
CA GLN A 405 16.41 -22.88 -19.48
C GLN A 405 14.99 -23.05 -18.91
N LEU A 406 14.72 -24.10 -18.12
CA LEU A 406 13.36 -24.40 -17.65
C LEU A 406 13.32 -24.50 -16.14
N ILE A 407 12.41 -23.69 -15.53
CA ILE A 407 12.09 -23.74 -14.11
C ILE A 407 10.60 -24.04 -13.98
N ILE A 408 10.25 -25.02 -13.14
CA ILE A 408 8.88 -25.39 -12.82
C ILE A 408 8.72 -25.26 -11.30
N ASN A 409 7.95 -24.29 -10.88
CA ASN A 409 7.54 -24.14 -9.48
C ASN A 409 6.18 -24.82 -9.31
N PHE A 410 6.09 -25.82 -8.43
CA PHE A 410 4.82 -26.48 -8.13
C PHE A 410 4.69 -26.77 -6.65
N GLY A 411 3.48 -26.66 -6.14
CA GLY A 411 3.23 -26.87 -4.73
C GLY A 411 1.80 -26.56 -4.34
N GLY A 412 1.60 -26.31 -3.08
CA GLY A 412 0.30 -25.97 -2.55
C GLY A 412 0.38 -25.23 -1.22
N ARG A 413 -0.69 -24.54 -0.93
CA ARG A 413 -0.90 -23.81 0.32
C ARG A 413 -2.21 -24.26 0.95
N PHE A 414 -2.23 -24.42 2.26
CA PHE A 414 -3.43 -24.60 3.05
C PHE A 414 -3.65 -23.35 3.91
N ASP A 415 -4.84 -22.75 3.78
CA ASP A 415 -5.25 -21.59 4.54
C ASP A 415 -6.49 -21.90 5.37
N LEU A 416 -6.54 -21.40 6.60
CA LEU A 416 -7.68 -21.40 7.51
C LEU A 416 -7.87 -19.99 8.05
N ALA A 417 -9.03 -19.40 7.80
CA ALA A 417 -9.50 -18.17 8.43
C ALA A 417 -10.60 -18.51 9.44
N ASP A 418 -10.44 -18.09 10.67
CA ASP A 418 -11.40 -18.22 11.76
C ASP A 418 -11.76 -16.82 12.24
N GLU A 419 -12.78 -16.24 11.61
CA GLU A 419 -13.24 -14.86 11.80
C GLU A 419 -14.74 -14.88 12.10
N THR A 420 -15.58 -14.09 11.39
CA THR A 420 -17.04 -14.20 11.46
C THR A 420 -17.52 -15.59 11.04
N LEU A 421 -16.85 -16.18 10.06
CA LEU A 421 -17.04 -17.55 9.60
C LEU A 421 -15.70 -18.29 9.70
N THR A 422 -15.75 -19.59 10.02
CA THR A 422 -14.56 -20.45 9.94
C THR A 422 -14.52 -21.10 8.56
N GLU A 423 -13.57 -20.72 7.72
CA GLU A 423 -13.42 -21.21 6.37
C GLU A 423 -11.98 -21.64 6.06
N SER A 424 -11.82 -22.64 5.22
CA SER A 424 -10.49 -23.13 4.83
C SER A 424 -10.43 -23.56 3.37
N GLN A 425 -9.21 -23.60 2.82
CA GLN A 425 -8.96 -24.06 1.47
C GLN A 425 -7.55 -24.64 1.31
N PHE A 426 -7.44 -25.73 0.53
CA PHE A 426 -6.19 -26.14 -0.10
C PHE A 426 -6.08 -25.51 -1.49
N SER A 427 -4.96 -24.85 -1.76
CA SER A 427 -4.70 -24.02 -2.92
C SER A 427 -3.49 -24.53 -3.70
N PRO A 428 -3.67 -25.41 -4.71
CA PRO A 428 -2.58 -25.86 -5.58
C PRO A 428 -2.09 -24.71 -6.46
N ARG A 429 -0.81 -24.72 -6.79
CA ARG A 429 -0.14 -23.73 -7.63
C ARG A 429 0.91 -24.37 -8.50
N ILE A 430 1.03 -23.89 -9.74
CA ILE A 430 2.07 -24.27 -10.67
C ILE A 430 2.45 -23.09 -11.54
N ASN A 431 3.76 -22.84 -11.67
CA ASN A 431 4.33 -21.80 -12.52
C ASN A 431 5.48 -22.41 -13.32
N ILE A 432 5.53 -22.05 -14.58
CA ILE A 432 6.58 -22.50 -15.51
C ILE A 432 7.27 -21.25 -16.06
N VAL A 433 8.59 -21.21 -15.95
CA VAL A 433 9.43 -20.15 -16.52
C VAL A 433 10.36 -20.81 -17.52
N TYR A 434 10.31 -20.36 -18.77
CA TYR A 434 11.13 -20.88 -19.85
C TYR A 434 11.95 -19.77 -20.51
N THR A 435 13.27 -19.88 -20.41
CA THR A 435 14.23 -18.90 -20.94
C THR A 435 15.09 -19.53 -22.02
N PRO A 436 14.53 -19.74 -23.25
CA PRO A 436 15.24 -20.41 -24.35
C PRO A 436 16.49 -19.66 -24.81
N TRP A 437 16.49 -18.34 -24.67
CA TRP A 437 17.61 -17.46 -24.97
C TRP A 437 17.81 -16.48 -23.82
N ALA A 438 19.01 -16.04 -23.59
CA ALA A 438 19.35 -15.08 -22.51
C ALA A 438 18.54 -13.77 -22.57
N THR A 439 17.91 -13.49 -23.70
CA THR A 439 17.13 -12.25 -23.96
C THR A 439 15.63 -12.46 -23.86
N THR A 440 15.12 -13.70 -23.80
CA THR A 440 13.69 -13.99 -23.89
C THR A 440 13.24 -14.93 -22.79
N THR A 441 12.30 -14.49 -21.97
CA THR A 441 11.68 -15.28 -20.91
C THR A 441 10.19 -15.38 -21.13
N PHE A 442 9.67 -16.59 -21.17
CA PHE A 442 8.25 -16.91 -21.17
C PHE A 442 7.85 -17.38 -19.78
N HIS A 443 6.66 -17.05 -19.35
CA HIS A 443 6.05 -17.67 -18.17
C HIS A 443 4.60 -18.05 -18.44
N VAL A 444 4.13 -19.05 -17.70
CA VAL A 444 2.72 -19.43 -17.62
C VAL A 444 2.45 -19.95 -16.22
N GLY A 445 1.32 -19.57 -15.66
CA GLY A 445 0.99 -19.89 -14.30
C GLY A 445 -0.48 -20.25 -14.08
N TYR A 446 -0.71 -21.06 -13.04
CA TYR A 446 -2.00 -21.31 -12.44
C TYR A 446 -1.90 -21.24 -10.94
N ALA A 447 -2.84 -20.52 -10.32
CA ALA A 447 -2.98 -20.46 -8.87
C ALA A 447 -4.46 -20.58 -8.46
N ARG A 448 -4.72 -21.29 -7.37
CA ARG A 448 -5.98 -21.20 -6.66
C ARG A 448 -5.82 -20.24 -5.49
N TYR A 449 -6.78 -19.32 -5.30
CA TYR A 449 -6.70 -18.26 -4.30
C TYR A 449 -7.80 -18.36 -3.24
N PHE A 450 -7.49 -17.89 -2.04
CA PHE A 450 -8.33 -17.84 -0.87
C PHE A 450 -8.10 -16.49 -0.19
N THR A 451 -9.12 -15.62 -0.20
CA THR A 451 -9.04 -14.26 0.32
C THR A 451 -10.16 -14.03 1.32
N PRO A 452 -9.88 -14.00 2.64
CA PRO A 452 -10.89 -13.70 3.65
C PRO A 452 -11.32 -12.22 3.57
N PRO A 453 -12.55 -11.88 4.01
CA PRO A 453 -12.99 -10.50 4.10
C PRO A 453 -12.19 -9.74 5.17
N PRO A 454 -12.20 -8.40 5.16
CA PRO A 454 -11.73 -7.60 6.30
C PRO A 454 -12.50 -7.93 7.57
N LEU A 455 -11.82 -7.87 8.72
CA LEU A 455 -12.41 -8.26 10.02
C LEU A 455 -13.46 -7.26 10.53
N GLU A 456 -13.44 -6.03 10.06
CA GLU A 456 -14.27 -4.90 10.55
C GLU A 456 -15.64 -4.75 9.88
N ASN A 457 -16.21 -5.83 9.37
CA ASN A 457 -17.53 -5.79 8.73
C ASN A 457 -18.67 -5.43 9.70
N VAL A 458 -19.65 -4.67 9.20
CA VAL A 458 -20.85 -4.27 9.95
C VAL A 458 -21.75 -5.50 10.22
N PRO A 459 -22.02 -5.87 11.48
CA PRO A 459 -22.86 -7.01 11.78
C PRO A 459 -24.35 -6.65 11.72
N GLN A 460 -25.22 -7.67 11.51
CA GLN A 460 -26.67 -7.52 11.48
C GLN A 460 -27.25 -6.85 12.74
N SER A 461 -26.63 -7.07 13.90
CA SER A 461 -27.05 -6.43 15.15
C SER A 461 -26.91 -4.90 15.13
N THR A 462 -25.95 -4.38 14.40
CA THR A 462 -25.77 -2.93 14.15
C THR A 462 -26.88 -2.41 13.26
N ILE A 463 -27.15 -3.07 12.12
CA ILE A 463 -28.18 -2.69 11.15
C ILE A 463 -29.55 -2.61 11.81
N ALA A 464 -29.89 -3.61 12.63
CA ALA A 464 -31.16 -3.67 13.33
C ALA A 464 -31.41 -2.49 14.30
N LYS A 465 -30.37 -1.84 14.82
CA LYS A 465 -30.49 -0.67 15.70
C LYS A 465 -31.04 0.57 14.97
N PHE A 466 -30.86 0.64 13.64
CA PHE A 466 -31.27 1.79 12.83
C PHE A 466 -32.67 1.64 12.23
N THR A 467 -33.40 0.55 12.49
CA THR A 467 -34.77 0.36 12.03
C THR A 467 -35.69 1.51 12.51
N GLY A 468 -36.47 2.11 11.61
CA GLY A 468 -37.34 3.25 11.89
C GLY A 468 -36.59 4.58 12.04
N THR A 469 -35.41 4.71 11.48
CA THR A 469 -34.58 5.93 11.51
C THR A 469 -34.14 6.36 10.11
N THR A 470 -33.61 7.59 10.01
CA THR A 470 -33.01 8.13 8.78
C THR A 470 -31.79 7.33 8.29
N ASN A 471 -31.21 6.43 9.11
CA ASN A 471 -30.12 5.54 8.72
C ASN A 471 -30.59 4.07 8.55
N GLU A 472 -31.88 3.84 8.34
CA GLU A 472 -32.43 2.49 8.08
C GLU A 472 -31.99 2.01 6.70
N SER A 473 -31.45 0.81 6.63
CA SER A 473 -31.15 0.15 5.36
C SER A 473 -32.42 -0.26 4.66
N ALA A 474 -32.52 0.01 3.35
CA ALA A 474 -33.67 -0.37 2.53
C ALA A 474 -33.84 -1.91 2.45
N ILE A 475 -32.76 -2.67 2.58
CA ILE A 475 -32.74 -4.12 2.69
C ILE A 475 -32.21 -4.48 4.07
N THR A 476 -33.02 -5.14 4.89
CA THR A 476 -32.66 -5.57 6.27
C THR A 476 -32.05 -6.96 6.32
N LEU A 477 -32.10 -7.73 5.20
CA LEU A 477 -31.50 -9.04 5.12
C LEU A 477 -29.99 -8.91 5.07
N ASP A 478 -29.32 -9.47 6.08
CA ASP A 478 -27.86 -9.56 6.15
C ASP A 478 -27.44 -11.03 6.17
N THR A 479 -26.53 -11.36 5.24
CA THR A 479 -25.85 -12.66 5.22
C THR A 479 -24.37 -12.39 5.44
N PRO A 480 -23.69 -13.11 6.35
CA PRO A 480 -22.27 -12.89 6.61
C PRO A 480 -21.43 -12.90 5.33
N VAL A 481 -20.46 -11.99 5.26
CA VAL A 481 -19.52 -11.91 4.15
C VAL A 481 -18.60 -13.14 4.16
N LYS A 482 -18.42 -13.75 3.01
CA LYS A 482 -17.71 -15.01 2.81
C LYS A 482 -16.35 -14.78 2.18
N THR A 483 -15.45 -15.71 2.40
CA THR A 483 -14.15 -15.76 1.75
C THR A 483 -14.28 -15.87 0.23
N GLU A 484 -13.57 -15.05 -0.50
CA GLU A 484 -13.42 -15.17 -1.94
C GLU A 484 -12.55 -16.37 -2.29
N ARG A 485 -12.94 -17.10 -3.34
CA ARG A 485 -12.23 -18.27 -3.87
C ARG A 485 -12.08 -18.16 -5.37
N ALA A 486 -10.84 -18.14 -5.84
CA ALA A 486 -10.60 -17.91 -7.26
C ALA A 486 -9.70 -18.96 -7.91
N HIS A 487 -9.90 -19.16 -9.20
CA HIS A 487 -8.96 -19.80 -10.13
C HIS A 487 -8.32 -18.69 -10.96
N TYR A 488 -7.00 -18.66 -10.98
CA TYR A 488 -6.22 -17.64 -11.66
C TYR A 488 -5.25 -18.27 -12.65
N PHE A 489 -5.18 -17.68 -13.84
CA PHE A 489 -4.29 -18.09 -14.93
C PHE A 489 -3.59 -16.86 -15.47
N ASP A 490 -2.32 -16.99 -15.78
CA ASP A 490 -1.56 -15.98 -16.52
C ASP A 490 -0.58 -16.59 -17.49
N ALA A 491 -0.17 -15.78 -18.46
CA ALA A 491 0.90 -16.09 -19.37
C ALA A 491 1.53 -14.81 -19.91
N GLY A 492 2.85 -14.78 -20.00
CA GLY A 492 3.54 -13.61 -20.48
C GLY A 492 4.88 -13.89 -21.11
N VAL A 493 5.43 -12.86 -21.71
CA VAL A 493 6.75 -12.85 -22.32
C VAL A 493 7.48 -11.55 -22.01
N THR A 494 8.74 -11.67 -21.64
CA THR A 494 9.67 -10.55 -21.50
C THR A 494 10.80 -10.73 -22.50
N GLN A 495 11.07 -9.66 -23.27
CA GLN A 495 12.11 -9.65 -24.30
C GLN A 495 13.08 -8.48 -24.04
N LYS A 496 14.38 -8.80 -23.93
CA LYS A 496 15.47 -7.81 -23.98
C LYS A 496 15.89 -7.61 -25.42
N ILE A 497 16.09 -6.37 -25.84
CA ILE A 497 16.50 -5.97 -27.17
C ILE A 497 17.77 -5.13 -27.03
N GLY A 498 18.91 -5.75 -27.32
CA GLY A 498 20.21 -5.21 -26.94
C GLY A 498 20.37 -5.18 -25.42
N ASP A 499 21.21 -4.27 -24.94
CA ASP A 499 21.51 -4.12 -23.51
C ASP A 499 20.60 -3.10 -22.82
N ASP A 500 19.95 -2.23 -23.59
CA ASP A 500 19.32 -1.00 -23.11
C ASP A 500 17.79 -1.05 -23.09
N PHE A 501 17.15 -1.95 -23.84
CA PHE A 501 15.70 -1.96 -24.03
C PHE A 501 15.07 -3.30 -23.64
N GLN A 502 13.97 -3.25 -22.88
CA GLN A 502 13.19 -4.39 -22.48
C GLN A 502 11.69 -4.12 -22.71
N VAL A 503 10.99 -5.11 -23.25
CA VAL A 503 9.54 -5.12 -23.39
C VAL A 503 8.94 -6.33 -22.69
N GLY A 504 7.74 -6.17 -22.14
CA GLY A 504 6.95 -7.22 -21.52
C GLY A 504 5.51 -7.18 -22.03
N ILE A 505 4.93 -8.35 -22.22
CA ILE A 505 3.49 -8.51 -22.46
C ILE A 505 3.00 -9.61 -21.52
N ASP A 506 1.93 -9.34 -20.82
CA ASP A 506 1.29 -10.25 -19.88
C ASP A 506 -0.21 -10.31 -20.13
N GLY A 507 -0.83 -11.49 -19.99
CA GLY A 507 -2.27 -11.68 -20.09
C GLY A 507 -2.76 -12.52 -18.93
N PHE A 508 -3.90 -12.16 -18.33
CA PHE A 508 -4.43 -12.84 -17.15
C PHE A 508 -5.94 -13.10 -17.26
N TYR A 509 -6.40 -14.12 -16.55
CA TYR A 509 -7.81 -14.47 -16.37
C TYR A 509 -8.04 -15.02 -14.96
N LYS A 510 -9.00 -14.43 -14.25
CA LYS A 510 -9.48 -14.85 -12.94
C LYS A 510 -10.97 -15.14 -13.00
N HIS A 511 -11.37 -16.32 -12.52
CA HIS A 511 -12.75 -16.65 -12.23
C HIS A 511 -12.91 -16.88 -10.74
N ALA A 512 -13.79 -16.10 -10.11
CA ALA A 512 -13.95 -16.10 -8.66
C ALA A 512 -15.39 -16.36 -8.23
N ARG A 513 -15.52 -16.95 -7.04
CA ARG A 513 -16.78 -17.07 -6.29
C ARG A 513 -16.67 -16.27 -5.02
N ASN A 514 -17.81 -15.68 -4.60
CA ASN A 514 -17.88 -14.76 -3.47
C ASN A 514 -16.88 -13.61 -3.62
N VAL A 515 -16.85 -12.99 -4.82
CA VAL A 515 -15.95 -11.85 -5.08
C VAL A 515 -16.21 -10.77 -4.05
N LEU A 516 -15.14 -10.35 -3.39
CA LEU A 516 -15.19 -9.27 -2.41
C LEU A 516 -15.23 -7.92 -3.11
N ASP A 517 -16.11 -7.08 -2.64
CA ASP A 517 -16.19 -5.67 -2.99
C ASP A 517 -16.65 -4.90 -1.76
N GLU A 518 -16.66 -3.57 -1.79
CA GLU A 518 -16.94 -2.75 -0.62
C GLU A 518 -17.98 -1.68 -0.94
N GLY A 519 -18.84 -1.40 0.04
CA GLY A 519 -19.84 -0.35 -0.03
C GLY A 519 -19.90 0.46 1.26
N GLN A 520 -20.52 1.62 1.19
CA GLN A 520 -20.70 2.51 2.33
C GLN A 520 -22.00 2.17 3.07
N PHE A 521 -21.94 2.01 4.40
CA PHE A 521 -23.11 1.82 5.23
C PHE A 521 -23.72 3.15 5.66
N GLY A 522 -24.92 3.43 5.21
CA GLY A 522 -25.64 4.67 5.52
C GLY A 522 -24.93 5.92 5.01
N GLN A 523 -25.15 7.03 5.67
CA GLN A 523 -24.53 8.32 5.34
C GLN A 523 -23.19 8.56 6.10
N ALA A 524 -22.84 7.67 7.04
CA ALA A 524 -21.56 7.72 7.71
C ALA A 524 -20.48 7.07 6.87
N LEU A 525 -19.23 7.50 7.05
CA LEU A 525 -18.07 6.93 6.37
C LEU A 525 -17.69 5.57 7.01
N ILE A 526 -18.63 4.62 7.00
CA ILE A 526 -18.44 3.24 7.45
C ILE A 526 -18.44 2.37 6.21
N LEU A 527 -17.26 1.96 5.79
CA LEU A 527 -17.08 1.03 4.69
C LEU A 527 -17.30 -0.40 5.19
N SER A 528 -17.97 -1.21 4.40
CA SER A 528 -18.25 -2.62 4.71
C SER A 528 -18.21 -3.46 3.45
N SER A 529 -17.57 -4.61 3.54
CA SER A 529 -17.46 -5.53 2.42
C SER A 529 -18.77 -6.26 2.14
N PHE A 530 -18.96 -6.64 0.88
CA PHE A 530 -20.03 -7.53 0.43
C PHE A 530 -19.49 -8.54 -0.60
N ASN A 531 -20.30 -9.53 -0.98
CA ASN A 531 -19.90 -10.49 -2.00
C ASN A 531 -20.82 -10.44 -3.23
N TYR A 532 -20.20 -10.40 -4.42
CA TYR A 532 -20.84 -10.99 -5.61
C TYR A 532 -20.66 -12.51 -5.60
N ARG A 533 -21.70 -13.26 -5.94
CA ARG A 533 -21.68 -14.73 -6.01
C ARG A 533 -20.62 -15.23 -6.99
N GLU A 534 -20.53 -14.58 -8.15
CA GLU A 534 -19.60 -14.92 -9.22
C GLU A 534 -18.96 -13.64 -9.77
N GLY A 535 -17.68 -13.73 -10.16
CA GLY A 535 -16.96 -12.67 -10.83
C GLY A 535 -15.92 -13.16 -11.79
N GLU A 536 -15.62 -12.32 -12.77
CA GLU A 536 -14.62 -12.52 -13.79
C GLU A 536 -13.75 -11.27 -13.94
N ILE A 537 -12.45 -11.45 -13.83
CA ILE A 537 -11.46 -10.40 -14.03
C ILE A 537 -10.47 -10.92 -15.07
N TYR A 538 -10.26 -10.17 -16.16
CA TYR A 538 -9.29 -10.55 -17.19
C TYR A 538 -8.73 -9.31 -17.89
N GLY A 539 -7.55 -9.47 -18.47
CA GLY A 539 -6.91 -8.37 -19.16
C GLY A 539 -5.54 -8.70 -19.70
N GLY A 540 -4.82 -7.63 -20.02
CA GLY A 540 -3.44 -7.71 -20.47
C GLY A 540 -2.68 -6.45 -20.13
N GLU A 541 -1.38 -6.63 -19.93
CA GLU A 541 -0.45 -5.57 -19.57
C GLU A 541 0.69 -5.52 -20.58
N PHE A 542 1.09 -4.31 -20.91
CA PHE A 542 2.26 -4.04 -21.74
C PHE A 542 3.22 -3.15 -20.98
N THR A 543 4.50 -3.50 -20.99
CA THR A 543 5.56 -2.69 -20.41
C THR A 543 6.71 -2.52 -21.37
N ALA A 544 7.32 -1.34 -21.36
CA ALA A 544 8.55 -1.07 -22.07
C ALA A 544 9.46 -0.22 -21.20
N ASN A 545 10.72 -0.60 -21.08
CA ASN A 545 11.74 0.11 -20.33
C ASN A 545 12.96 0.30 -21.22
N TYR A 546 13.51 1.51 -21.22
CA TYR A 546 14.74 1.85 -21.91
C TYR A 546 15.68 2.58 -20.97
N GLN A 547 16.95 2.18 -20.94
CA GLN A 547 17.98 2.82 -20.14
C GLN A 547 19.30 2.81 -20.89
N HIS A 548 19.81 3.99 -21.19
CA HIS A 548 21.12 4.15 -21.84
C HIS A 548 21.86 5.36 -21.30
N LYS A 549 23.02 5.14 -20.66
CA LYS A 549 23.81 6.21 -20.02
C LYS A 549 22.94 7.01 -19.04
N GLY A 550 22.88 8.35 -19.21
CA GLY A 550 22.06 9.21 -18.36
C GLY A 550 20.57 9.29 -18.72
N PHE A 551 20.11 8.61 -19.78
CA PHE A 551 18.71 8.64 -20.22
C PHE A 551 17.98 7.36 -19.78
N SER A 552 16.78 7.52 -19.22
CA SER A 552 15.87 6.42 -18.93
C SER A 552 14.45 6.77 -19.33
N SER A 553 13.68 5.77 -19.74
CA SER A 553 12.24 5.92 -19.98
C SER A 553 11.48 4.65 -19.71
N TYR A 554 10.20 4.79 -19.39
CA TYR A 554 9.29 3.66 -19.25
C TYR A 554 7.91 3.97 -19.85
N LEU A 555 7.19 2.91 -20.22
CA LEU A 555 5.80 2.95 -20.64
C LEU A 555 5.12 1.72 -20.06
N ASN A 556 4.02 1.91 -19.33
CA ASN A 556 3.15 0.86 -18.81
C ASN A 556 1.73 1.10 -19.31
N ILE A 557 1.07 0.07 -19.82
CA ILE A 557 -0.33 0.11 -20.25
C ILE A 557 -1.01 -1.11 -19.67
N GLY A 558 -2.13 -0.91 -18.96
CA GLY A 558 -3.02 -1.95 -18.50
C GLY A 558 -4.37 -1.88 -19.24
N TYR A 559 -4.85 -3.02 -19.66
CA TYR A 559 -6.23 -3.24 -20.10
C TYR A 559 -6.87 -4.26 -19.20
N GLU A 560 -7.98 -3.90 -18.56
CA GLU A 560 -8.65 -4.75 -17.58
C GLU A 560 -10.14 -4.75 -17.76
N TYR A 561 -10.76 -5.84 -17.32
CA TYR A 561 -12.20 -6.05 -17.36
C TYR A 561 -12.59 -6.78 -16.08
N ALA A 562 -13.25 -6.07 -15.16
CA ALA A 562 -13.67 -6.62 -13.87
C ALA A 562 -15.20 -6.52 -13.75
N ARG A 563 -15.86 -7.65 -13.47
CA ARG A 563 -17.32 -7.71 -13.31
C ARG A 563 -17.78 -8.74 -12.31
N GLY A 564 -18.90 -8.45 -11.65
CA GLY A 564 -19.56 -9.35 -10.73
C GLY A 564 -21.05 -9.54 -11.07
N MET A 565 -21.65 -10.55 -10.47
CA MET A 565 -23.08 -10.84 -10.62
C MET A 565 -23.64 -11.43 -9.33
N HIS A 566 -24.90 -11.07 -9.02
CA HIS A 566 -25.68 -11.63 -7.92
C HIS A 566 -25.04 -11.39 -6.56
N VAL A 567 -25.36 -10.26 -5.94
CA VAL A 567 -24.97 -9.97 -4.55
C VAL A 567 -25.52 -11.05 -3.62
N SER A 568 -24.65 -11.71 -2.87
CA SER A 568 -24.99 -12.89 -2.05
C SER A 568 -24.81 -12.69 -0.55
N SER A 569 -24.08 -11.67 -0.14
CA SER A 569 -23.81 -11.33 1.28
C SER A 569 -23.81 -9.82 1.46
N ALA A 570 -24.09 -9.32 2.68
CA ALA A 570 -24.19 -7.90 3.01
C ALA A 570 -25.14 -7.10 2.08
N GLN A 571 -26.33 -7.65 1.79
CA GLN A 571 -27.31 -7.06 0.88
C GLN A 571 -27.86 -5.72 1.36
N PHE A 572 -27.73 -5.42 2.64
CA PHE A 572 -28.15 -4.17 3.26
C PHE A 572 -27.43 -2.92 2.68
N LEU A 573 -26.35 -3.10 1.95
CA LEU A 573 -25.60 -2.03 1.28
C LEU A 573 -26.26 -1.54 -0.02
N PHE A 574 -27.34 -2.17 -0.47
CA PHE A 574 -27.93 -1.92 -1.78
C PHE A 574 -29.35 -1.38 -1.69
N ASP A 575 -29.70 -0.52 -2.65
CA ASP A 575 -31.08 -0.19 -2.93
C ASP A 575 -31.81 -1.41 -3.53
N PRO A 576 -33.10 -1.61 -3.24
CA PRO A 576 -33.88 -2.76 -3.75
C PRO A 576 -33.84 -2.92 -5.27
N ASP A 577 -33.88 -1.82 -6.01
CA ASP A 577 -33.91 -1.83 -7.49
C ASP A 577 -32.52 -2.25 -8.05
N GLU A 578 -31.42 -1.76 -7.49
CA GLU A 578 -30.06 -2.19 -7.85
C GLU A 578 -29.83 -3.66 -7.51
N PHE A 579 -30.21 -4.06 -6.30
CA PHE A 579 -30.13 -5.45 -5.85
C PHE A 579 -30.89 -6.40 -6.79
N ALA A 580 -32.12 -6.03 -7.19
CA ALA A 580 -32.94 -6.81 -8.11
C ALA A 580 -32.31 -6.90 -9.51
N TYR A 581 -31.71 -5.82 -9.98
CA TYR A 581 -31.02 -5.77 -11.28
C TYR A 581 -29.77 -6.66 -11.28
N ILE A 582 -28.89 -6.51 -10.29
CA ILE A 582 -27.62 -7.23 -10.19
C ILE A 582 -27.83 -8.74 -10.03
N ARG A 583 -29.00 -9.15 -9.51
CA ARG A 583 -29.33 -10.57 -9.33
C ARG A 583 -29.22 -11.39 -10.62
N ASN A 584 -29.52 -10.79 -11.77
CA ASN A 584 -29.61 -11.48 -13.06
C ASN A 584 -28.71 -10.86 -14.15
N HIS A 585 -27.95 -9.80 -13.81
CA HIS A 585 -27.09 -9.10 -14.75
C HIS A 585 -25.65 -9.06 -14.25
N TRP A 586 -24.72 -9.25 -15.18
CA TRP A 586 -23.33 -8.90 -14.95
C TRP A 586 -23.20 -7.38 -14.88
N VAL A 587 -22.60 -6.89 -13.80
CA VAL A 587 -22.27 -5.48 -13.61
C VAL A 587 -20.76 -5.31 -13.47
N PHE A 588 -20.25 -4.17 -13.86
CA PHE A 588 -18.84 -3.86 -13.62
C PHE A 588 -18.60 -3.61 -12.15
N LEU A 589 -17.44 -4.06 -11.64
CA LEU A 589 -16.98 -3.60 -10.35
C LEU A 589 -16.73 -2.09 -10.43
N ASP A 590 -16.93 -1.38 -9.36
CA ASP A 590 -16.86 0.09 -9.34
C ASP A 590 -15.47 0.61 -9.74
N HIS A 591 -14.41 -0.17 -9.45
CA HIS A 591 -13.01 0.13 -9.78
C HIS A 591 -12.57 -0.35 -11.17
N ASP A 592 -13.47 -0.90 -12.02
CA ASP A 592 -13.14 -1.25 -13.41
C ASP A 592 -12.77 0.01 -14.20
N GLN A 593 -11.48 0.35 -14.20
CA GLN A 593 -10.89 1.37 -15.07
C GLN A 593 -10.29 0.71 -16.30
N ARG A 594 -11.06 0.52 -17.34
CA ARG A 594 -10.77 -0.28 -18.53
C ARG A 594 -9.36 -0.11 -19.10
N PHE A 595 -8.81 1.09 -19.08
CA PHE A 595 -7.44 1.38 -19.48
C PHE A 595 -6.75 2.23 -18.43
N THR A 596 -5.59 1.77 -18.00
CA THR A 596 -4.62 2.51 -17.21
C THR A 596 -3.36 2.72 -18.02
N GLY A 597 -2.67 3.82 -17.80
CA GLY A 597 -1.42 4.10 -18.49
C GLY A 597 -0.50 4.97 -17.65
N SER A 598 0.79 4.66 -17.67
CA SER A 598 1.83 5.52 -17.11
C SER A 598 3.04 5.54 -18.05
N ALA A 599 3.66 6.70 -18.19
CA ALA A 599 4.89 6.85 -18.95
C ALA A 599 5.79 7.85 -18.25
N GLY A 600 7.09 7.66 -18.36
CA GLY A 600 8.06 8.61 -17.83
C GLY A 600 9.36 8.62 -18.61
N VAL A 601 10.03 9.75 -18.57
CA VAL A 601 11.37 9.95 -19.10
C VAL A 601 12.20 10.70 -18.08
N ALA A 602 13.48 10.36 -17.99
CA ALA A 602 14.43 11.09 -17.18
C ALA A 602 15.78 11.19 -17.90
N TYR A 603 16.46 12.30 -17.67
CA TYR A 603 17.78 12.56 -18.22
C TYR A 603 18.70 13.20 -17.18
N ASN A 604 19.76 12.49 -16.87
CA ASN A 604 20.83 12.95 -15.98
C ASN A 604 21.98 13.53 -16.81
N TRP A 605 22.29 14.80 -16.61
CA TRP A 605 23.35 15.51 -17.29
C TRP A 605 24.23 16.27 -16.31
N ASN A 606 25.44 15.79 -16.09
CA ASN A 606 26.34 16.27 -15.03
C ASN A 606 25.61 16.27 -13.67
N ASP A 607 25.48 17.46 -13.07
CA ASP A 607 24.83 17.65 -11.76
C ASP A 607 23.33 17.94 -11.88
N TRP A 608 22.74 17.82 -13.08
CA TRP A 608 21.33 18.07 -13.34
C TRP A 608 20.58 16.77 -13.61
N SER A 609 19.37 16.67 -13.05
CA SER A 609 18.39 15.65 -13.39
C SER A 609 17.12 16.32 -13.90
N PHE A 610 16.62 15.86 -15.04
CA PHE A 610 15.36 16.31 -15.64
C PHE A 610 14.42 15.14 -15.72
N SER A 611 13.16 15.33 -15.33
CA SER A 611 12.16 14.28 -15.40
C SER A 611 10.83 14.79 -15.92
N ALA A 612 10.09 13.91 -16.58
CA ALA A 612 8.69 14.11 -16.91
C ALA A 612 7.97 12.79 -16.79
N ASP A 613 6.80 12.77 -16.16
CA ASP A 613 5.95 11.60 -16.07
C ASP A 613 4.48 11.94 -16.34
N ALA A 614 3.77 10.98 -16.90
CA ALA A 614 2.36 11.10 -17.26
C ALA A 614 1.55 9.92 -16.75
N LEU A 615 0.31 10.19 -16.34
CA LEU A 615 -0.70 9.20 -15.98
C LEU A 615 -1.92 9.34 -16.89
N TYR A 616 -2.52 8.22 -17.26
CA TYR A 616 -3.77 8.14 -17.99
C TYR A 616 -4.73 7.18 -17.31
N GLY A 617 -5.98 7.59 -17.12
CA GLY A 617 -7.09 6.77 -16.64
C GLY A 617 -8.31 6.89 -17.54
N ASN A 618 -8.95 5.77 -17.88
CA ASN A 618 -10.17 5.76 -18.72
C ASN A 618 -11.44 6.12 -17.92
N GLY A 619 -11.32 6.37 -16.62
CA GLY A 619 -12.40 6.69 -15.69
C GLY A 619 -13.03 5.46 -15.04
N LEU A 620 -13.27 5.55 -13.72
CA LEU A 620 -13.96 4.55 -12.92
C LEU A 620 -15.46 4.45 -13.27
N ARG A 621 -16.11 3.42 -12.75
CA ARG A 621 -17.56 3.19 -12.97
C ARG A 621 -18.41 4.13 -12.13
N ARG A 622 -19.65 4.35 -12.58
CA ARG A 622 -20.64 5.21 -11.94
C ARG A 622 -22.07 4.89 -12.34
N GLY A 623 -23.00 5.55 -11.67
CA GLY A 623 -24.45 5.46 -11.97
C GLY A 623 -25.06 4.14 -11.58
N PHE A 624 -26.36 3.99 -11.80
CA PHE A 624 -27.11 2.80 -11.43
C PHE A 624 -26.39 1.51 -11.81
N ALA A 625 -26.12 0.67 -10.83
CA ALA A 625 -25.43 -0.62 -10.96
C ALA A 625 -24.13 -0.52 -11.80
N ASN A 626 -23.35 0.55 -11.66
CA ASN A 626 -22.08 0.78 -12.34
C ASN A 626 -22.14 0.69 -13.88
N THR A 627 -23.31 0.97 -14.47
CA THR A 627 -23.52 0.84 -15.92
C THR A 627 -22.86 1.94 -16.75
N GLN A 628 -22.48 3.04 -16.12
CA GLN A 628 -21.81 4.18 -16.76
C GLN A 628 -20.34 4.25 -16.32
N LYS A 629 -19.58 5.16 -16.89
CA LYS A 629 -18.19 5.45 -16.51
C LYS A 629 -17.93 6.95 -16.49
N ASN A 630 -16.94 7.39 -15.69
CA ASN A 630 -16.43 8.74 -15.68
C ASN A 630 -15.66 9.06 -16.97
N HIS A 631 -15.39 10.35 -17.19
CA HIS A 631 -14.59 10.80 -18.31
C HIS A 631 -13.12 10.38 -18.17
N PRO A 632 -12.43 10.06 -19.27
CA PRO A 632 -11.01 9.81 -19.24
C PRO A 632 -10.21 11.05 -18.86
N TYR A 633 -9.06 10.82 -18.26
CA TYR A 633 -8.13 11.88 -17.87
C TYR A 633 -6.69 11.52 -18.20
N GLU A 634 -5.90 12.56 -18.38
CA GLU A 634 -4.45 12.51 -18.49
C GLU A 634 -3.83 13.62 -17.64
N THR A 635 -2.73 13.33 -16.97
CA THR A 635 -1.92 14.32 -16.25
C THR A 635 -0.45 14.20 -16.68
N LEU A 636 0.24 15.33 -16.71
CA LEU A 636 1.66 15.41 -16.99
C LEU A 636 2.35 16.16 -15.87
N ASN A 637 3.43 15.62 -15.36
CA ASN A 637 4.26 16.21 -14.33
C ASN A 637 5.67 16.46 -14.87
N LEU A 638 6.35 17.46 -14.33
CA LEU A 638 7.73 17.79 -14.67
C LEU A 638 8.55 17.96 -13.40
N GLY A 639 9.82 17.56 -13.45
CA GLY A 639 10.78 17.77 -12.37
C GLY A 639 12.15 18.20 -12.91
N VAL A 640 12.83 19.05 -12.17
CA VAL A 640 14.22 19.40 -12.39
C VAL A 640 14.96 19.47 -11.07
N GLU A 641 16.11 18.82 -10.99
CA GLU A 641 16.96 18.82 -9.80
C GLU A 641 18.38 19.20 -10.15
N ARG A 642 19.05 19.90 -9.26
CA ARG A 642 20.47 20.17 -9.32
C ARG A 642 21.16 19.76 -8.03
N ARG A 643 22.21 18.93 -8.16
CA ARG A 643 23.10 18.55 -7.06
C ARG A 643 24.34 19.46 -7.08
N ILE A 644 24.63 20.10 -5.95
CA ILE A 644 25.76 21.01 -5.77
C ILE A 644 26.71 20.37 -4.75
N SER A 645 27.83 19.81 -5.23
CA SER A 645 28.83 19.19 -4.35
C SER A 645 29.58 20.25 -3.56
N LEU A 646 29.69 20.05 -2.24
CA LEU A 646 30.45 20.90 -1.30
C LEU A 646 31.80 20.30 -0.93
N GLY A 647 32.07 19.07 -1.37
CA GLY A 647 33.29 18.31 -1.06
C GLY A 647 33.04 17.12 -0.15
N GLY A 648 33.82 16.05 -0.29
CA GLY A 648 33.57 14.79 0.40
C GLY A 648 32.21 14.20 0.04
N LYS A 649 31.40 13.81 1.03
CA LYS A 649 30.01 13.35 0.84
C LYS A 649 28.98 14.48 0.88
N GLN A 650 29.39 15.71 1.26
CA GLN A 650 28.46 16.82 1.44
C GLN A 650 27.96 17.38 0.10
N ALA A 651 26.66 17.57 0.00
CA ALA A 651 26.03 18.20 -1.16
C ALA A 651 24.75 18.94 -0.76
N ILE A 652 24.38 19.93 -1.57
CA ILE A 652 23.03 20.54 -1.54
C ILE A 652 22.32 20.08 -2.80
N LYS A 653 21.09 19.57 -2.64
CA LYS A 653 20.15 19.28 -3.73
C LYS A 653 19.09 20.37 -3.74
N VAL A 654 18.81 20.92 -4.91
CA VAL A 654 17.71 21.88 -5.12
C VAL A 654 16.84 21.32 -6.22
N ARG A 655 15.58 21.09 -5.92
CA ARG A 655 14.61 20.50 -6.82
C ARG A 655 13.41 21.43 -7.00
N PHE A 656 12.83 21.42 -8.20
CA PHE A 656 11.58 22.08 -8.55
C PHE A 656 10.70 21.14 -9.35
N ASP A 657 9.42 21.02 -8.97
CA ASP A 657 8.45 20.15 -9.59
C ASP A 657 7.15 20.88 -9.94
N VAL A 658 6.52 20.45 -11.03
CA VAL A 658 5.17 20.85 -11.44
C VAL A 658 4.32 19.60 -11.58
N VAL A 659 3.32 19.46 -10.73
CA VAL A 659 2.33 18.38 -10.78
C VAL A 659 1.13 18.87 -11.58
N ASN A 660 0.55 18.01 -12.45
CA ASN A 660 -0.57 18.34 -13.34
C ASN A 660 -0.35 19.62 -14.13
N LEU A 661 0.72 19.66 -14.93
CA LEU A 661 1.21 20.82 -15.68
C LEU A 661 0.11 21.59 -16.43
N PHE A 662 -0.83 20.87 -17.05
CA PHE A 662 -1.90 21.46 -17.85
C PHE A 662 -3.14 21.83 -17.05
N ASP A 663 -3.10 21.70 -15.72
CA ASP A 663 -4.24 21.94 -14.82
C ASP A 663 -5.52 21.19 -15.25
N LYS A 664 -5.32 19.92 -15.62
CA LYS A 664 -6.44 19.06 -16.00
C LYS A 664 -7.40 18.91 -14.82
N ILE A 665 -8.66 19.30 -15.02
CA ILE A 665 -9.73 19.02 -14.06
C ILE A 665 -10.30 17.65 -14.42
N TYR A 666 -10.18 16.71 -13.51
CA TYR A 666 -10.71 15.36 -13.70
C TYR A 666 -11.39 14.85 -12.44
N GLN A 667 -12.40 14.03 -12.66
CA GLN A 667 -13.21 13.45 -11.61
C GLN A 667 -12.84 11.98 -11.42
N ILE A 668 -12.49 11.61 -10.20
CA ILE A 668 -12.20 10.23 -9.80
C ILE A 668 -13.54 9.51 -9.59
N ARG A 669 -14.38 10.05 -8.70
CA ARG A 669 -15.75 9.57 -8.39
C ARG A 669 -16.75 10.69 -8.60
N ASP A 670 -17.96 10.36 -9.02
CA ASP A 670 -19.07 11.33 -9.14
C ASP A 670 -20.08 11.26 -7.99
N GLY A 671 -19.87 10.32 -7.05
CA GLY A 671 -20.76 10.11 -5.91
C GLY A 671 -21.98 9.26 -6.23
N SER A 672 -22.02 8.54 -7.36
CA SER A 672 -23.09 7.64 -7.74
C SER A 672 -22.56 6.24 -8.09
N GLY A 673 -23.44 5.24 -8.03
CA GLY A 673 -23.07 3.86 -8.26
C GLY A 673 -22.84 3.08 -6.97
N ILE A 674 -22.30 1.90 -7.11
CA ILE A 674 -21.88 1.05 -5.99
C ILE A 674 -20.57 1.63 -5.40
N GLY A 675 -20.37 1.56 -4.10
CA GLY A 675 -19.15 2.06 -3.44
C GLY A 675 -19.38 3.34 -2.64
N VAL A 676 -18.52 4.35 -2.81
CA VAL A 676 -18.54 5.61 -2.02
C VAL A 676 -19.45 6.67 -2.65
N GLY A 677 -20.40 7.18 -1.85
CA GLY A 677 -21.42 8.15 -2.28
C GLY A 677 -20.97 9.62 -2.33
N ALA A 678 -19.67 9.92 -2.46
CA ALA A 678 -19.15 11.29 -2.49
C ALA A 678 -18.50 11.64 -3.82
N PRO A 679 -18.75 12.85 -4.41
CA PRO A 679 -18.01 13.30 -5.59
C PRO A 679 -16.58 13.64 -5.20
N GLN A 680 -15.60 13.33 -6.08
CA GLN A 680 -14.18 13.54 -5.81
C GLN A 680 -13.44 13.89 -7.09
N PHE A 681 -12.58 14.91 -7.00
CA PHE A 681 -11.74 15.39 -8.09
C PHE A 681 -10.27 15.21 -7.76
N GLY A 682 -9.48 14.85 -8.75
CA GLY A 682 -8.03 14.72 -8.61
C GLY A 682 -7.34 16.07 -8.44
N GLN A 683 -6.10 15.99 -7.96
CA GLN A 683 -5.28 17.16 -7.64
C GLN A 683 -5.15 18.12 -8.82
N ARG A 684 -5.37 19.40 -8.57
CA ARG A 684 -5.13 20.51 -9.50
C ARG A 684 -3.63 20.78 -9.64
N ARG A 685 -3.26 21.66 -10.57
CA ARG A 685 -1.84 22.01 -10.78
C ARG A 685 -1.19 22.55 -9.52
N GLY A 686 -0.07 21.93 -9.11
CA GLY A 686 0.76 22.33 -7.99
C GLY A 686 2.20 22.57 -8.41
N PHE A 687 2.86 23.52 -7.74
CA PHE A 687 4.28 23.87 -7.88
C PHE A 687 4.97 23.58 -6.56
N TYR A 688 6.08 22.85 -6.60
CA TYR A 688 6.81 22.43 -5.41
C TYR A 688 8.30 22.67 -5.55
N GLY A 689 8.95 22.88 -4.43
CA GLY A 689 10.40 23.01 -4.34
C GLY A 689 10.96 22.28 -3.14
N THR A 690 12.06 21.57 -3.33
CA THR A 690 12.78 20.88 -2.27
C THR A 690 14.22 21.39 -2.18
N VAL A 691 14.69 21.65 -0.96
CA VAL A 691 16.10 21.86 -0.66
C VAL A 691 16.53 20.79 0.32
N ALA A 692 17.55 20.01 -0.04
CA ALA A 692 18.11 18.97 0.80
C ALA A 692 19.62 19.17 0.99
N TYR A 693 20.14 18.80 2.16
CA TYR A 693 21.54 18.81 2.51
C TYR A 693 21.99 17.41 2.91
N ASP A 694 22.90 16.86 2.12
CA ASP A 694 23.59 15.59 2.40
C ASP A 694 24.83 15.85 3.28
N PHE A 695 25.04 15.05 4.36
CA PHE A 695 26.19 15.22 5.28
C PHE A 695 26.78 13.90 5.80
#